data_b2adfe2ed3fada99698f660c77f3d363
#
_entry.id   b2adfe2ed3fada99698f660c77f3d363
#
_cell.length_a   1.000
_cell.length_b   1.000
_cell.length_c   1.000
_cell.angle_alpha   90.00
_cell.angle_beta   90.00
_cell.angle_gamma   90.00
#
_symmetry.space_group_name_H-M   'P 1'
#
loop_
_entity.id
_entity.type
_entity.pdbx_description
1 polymer ?
#
loop_
_entity_poly.entity_id
_entity_poly.type
_entity_poly.pdbx_seq_one_letter_code
_entity_poly.pdbx_strand_id
1 'polypeptide(L)'
;MDDFLFRGGLADVDPDVAALVDLETIRQTRRLIMIPSESSVPVSVREAVGSVFHNIYAEGYPVEDSRSLTQAEILDLDIRLAEYRRYSDARYYKGTEFADAIESLARRRAAELFATADIPADRLWVNVQPLSGAPANNAVYSALIEPGDTIMGLNLLHGGHLTHGSPVNRSGLVYNVASYSVDEQTDHLNYDAIRQQALEARPKIIVAGFTSYPYAPDWARFRAIADEVGAYLLADISHVSGLVAAGVFPTPVGHAQIISFTTHKTMAGPRGAVLMTADPKLGRRLDRAVFPGEQGGPHMNAIAAMAVAFKLAGTDQFKTLQRQIVANAQRLAERLAARGLRIPHGGTESHMLLVDCKAVSGEDGTPLSGDMAARILDLAGIVCNRNTIPGDESAFRATGIRLGTPWITQRGFREPEIDRLADILADVLFGCQPFSYTSGGTRQAWRAKIDFDVLNAARREVDRLVRDAGIDFPVPDLAENPEDRGVAQKHFGVLPEDDAKRAGWATLDVTGPDPASFLNVAVTSDVLALRDGDSQPTRVLDPAGETLARGVLHRVGVGAFRLHVDQNSERVAMWLRDLSDGFVAFDPQDIYAKVPGPVSVSVLSDEPDMSQFGFDWDAEDAGIDANKPYYIGCRARGPVGGALPAFQWVEPEDGSLQTTTLHALHKELGAKMVPFAGWDMPVWYTSVSAEHSATRNGAGLFDVSHMGVFDFQGEGAEEFLNALTANDVTTLETGKAHYNYLLGVDGIPIDDIFIYRLAPDYFLMVVNAANNDKDWAWITGLRDGRFMADSEREDVLLPARDRFTMRDLRAPETGDERRVDIALQGPASRDILLGLHGSAEDKARVKALPWAGVTRATLGGYDLIVARTGYTGERVAYELFVHPDKAPALFKDLAEGGATPVGLAARDSLRTEAGLPLYGHELAGDLGLNPADAGFGSYVKLWKPFFVGKRAFMARERERDAVVTRFRMDSKGVRAPHPGDPLVDARGRVVGTVTSCSIDEEGYSLGQA
;
A
#
# COMPACT_ATOMS: atom_id res chain seq x y z
N MET A 1 40.38 -33.75 -23.44
CA MET A 1 39.68 -32.58 -23.98
C MET A 1 38.75 -32.11 -22.87
N ASP A 2 38.99 -30.94 -22.35
CA ASP A 2 38.12 -30.36 -21.31
C ASP A 2 36.72 -30.16 -21.91
N ASP A 3 35.70 -30.69 -21.24
CA ASP A 3 34.29 -30.54 -21.65
C ASP A 3 33.73 -29.25 -21.07
N PHE A 4 33.46 -28.27 -21.94
CA PHE A 4 32.93 -26.98 -21.55
C PHE A 4 31.37 -26.91 -21.54
N LEU A 5 30.68 -28.02 -21.81
CA LEU A 5 29.22 -28.08 -21.75
C LEU A 5 28.76 -28.25 -20.30
N PHE A 6 27.86 -27.39 -19.88
CA PHE A 6 27.12 -27.56 -18.64
C PHE A 6 26.11 -28.70 -18.80
N ARG A 7 26.26 -29.75 -17.99
CA ARG A 7 25.42 -30.95 -18.04
C ARG A 7 24.60 -31.08 -16.77
N GLY A 8 23.48 -31.74 -16.86
CA GLY A 8 22.53 -31.96 -15.78
C GLY A 8 21.19 -31.28 -16.03
N GLY A 9 20.17 -31.71 -15.32
CA GLY A 9 18.86 -31.07 -15.28
C GLY A 9 18.86 -29.80 -14.43
N LEU A 10 17.73 -29.11 -14.37
CA LEU A 10 17.59 -27.88 -13.57
C LEU A 10 17.94 -28.13 -12.10
N ALA A 11 17.40 -29.20 -11.51
CA ALA A 11 17.64 -29.54 -10.10
C ALA A 11 19.10 -29.92 -9.80
N ASP A 12 19.85 -30.41 -10.79
CA ASP A 12 21.27 -30.77 -10.63
C ASP A 12 22.20 -29.53 -10.67
N VAL A 13 21.78 -28.51 -11.44
CA VAL A 13 22.58 -27.29 -11.69
C VAL A 13 22.22 -26.17 -10.79
N ASP A 14 20.92 -25.98 -10.53
CA ASP A 14 20.36 -24.90 -9.70
C ASP A 14 19.12 -25.40 -8.92
N PRO A 15 19.35 -26.03 -7.76
CA PRO A 15 18.27 -26.54 -6.93
C PRO A 15 17.33 -25.43 -6.42
N ASP A 16 17.84 -24.19 -6.21
CA ASP A 16 17.01 -23.08 -5.72
C ASP A 16 15.96 -22.67 -6.75
N VAL A 17 16.36 -22.55 -8.02
CA VAL A 17 15.41 -22.25 -9.11
C VAL A 17 14.46 -23.43 -9.34
N ALA A 18 14.92 -24.68 -9.20
CA ALA A 18 14.06 -25.85 -9.30
C ALA A 18 12.96 -25.83 -8.23
N ALA A 19 13.32 -25.57 -6.97
CA ALA A 19 12.38 -25.44 -5.87
C ALA A 19 11.35 -24.32 -6.11
N LEU A 20 11.77 -23.15 -6.61
CA LEU A 20 10.84 -22.06 -6.95
C LEU A 20 9.87 -22.43 -8.07
N VAL A 21 10.30 -23.21 -9.08
CA VAL A 21 9.42 -23.73 -10.15
C VAL A 21 8.41 -24.72 -9.58
N ASP A 22 8.81 -25.57 -8.66
CA ASP A 22 7.94 -26.54 -7.99
C ASP A 22 6.91 -25.84 -7.11
N LEU A 23 7.31 -24.85 -6.31
CA LEU A 23 6.41 -24.06 -5.49
C LEU A 23 5.39 -23.25 -6.33
N GLU A 24 5.83 -22.69 -7.49
CA GLU A 24 4.89 -22.01 -8.41
C GLU A 24 3.92 -23.02 -9.05
N THR A 25 4.37 -24.22 -9.37
CA THR A 25 3.52 -25.31 -9.87
C THR A 25 2.42 -25.67 -8.83
N ILE A 26 2.81 -25.77 -7.56
CA ILE A 26 1.89 -26.02 -6.46
C ILE A 26 0.90 -24.87 -6.29
N ARG A 27 1.38 -23.61 -6.35
CA ARG A 27 0.52 -22.42 -6.29
C ARG A 27 -0.55 -22.46 -7.37
N GLN A 28 -0.17 -22.72 -8.61
CA GLN A 28 -1.11 -22.82 -9.73
C GLN A 28 -2.12 -23.96 -9.59
N THR A 29 -1.75 -25.02 -8.88
CA THR A 29 -2.65 -26.16 -8.59
C THR A 29 -3.64 -25.84 -7.47
N ARG A 30 -3.19 -25.12 -6.42
CA ARG A 30 -3.94 -24.85 -5.20
C ARG A 30 -4.78 -23.58 -5.24
N ARG A 31 -4.67 -22.75 -6.30
CA ARG A 31 -5.38 -21.48 -6.45
C ARG A 31 -6.37 -21.52 -7.61
N LEU A 32 -7.46 -20.77 -7.47
CA LEU A 32 -8.38 -20.45 -8.57
C LEU A 32 -7.89 -19.18 -9.24
N ILE A 33 -7.23 -19.34 -10.38
CA ILE A 33 -6.68 -18.21 -11.14
C ILE A 33 -7.77 -17.63 -12.03
N MET A 34 -8.18 -16.40 -11.72
CA MET A 34 -9.24 -15.68 -12.42
C MET A 34 -8.73 -14.39 -13.09
N ILE A 35 -7.44 -14.31 -13.40
CA ILE A 35 -6.88 -13.22 -14.20
C ILE A 35 -7.27 -13.45 -15.67
N PRO A 36 -8.05 -12.54 -16.32
CA PRO A 36 -8.55 -12.80 -17.68
C PRO A 36 -7.47 -12.94 -18.77
N SER A 37 -6.28 -12.43 -18.51
CA SER A 37 -5.13 -12.52 -19.40
C SER A 37 -4.25 -13.74 -19.18
N GLU A 38 -4.65 -14.66 -18.29
CA GLU A 38 -3.91 -15.89 -17.99
C GLU A 38 -4.68 -17.13 -18.45
N SER A 39 -3.93 -18.10 -18.95
CA SER A 39 -4.43 -19.41 -19.40
C SER A 39 -3.45 -20.50 -19.00
N SER A 40 -3.98 -21.68 -18.66
CA SER A 40 -3.16 -22.88 -18.54
C SER A 40 -2.64 -23.26 -19.93
N VAL A 41 -1.34 -23.07 -20.16
CA VAL A 41 -0.72 -23.33 -21.47
C VAL A 41 -0.54 -24.83 -21.67
N PRO A 42 -1.04 -25.43 -22.75
CA PRO A 42 -0.93 -26.87 -23.01
C PRO A 42 0.51 -27.37 -22.98
N VAL A 43 0.73 -28.61 -22.51
CA VAL A 43 2.07 -29.25 -22.42
C VAL A 43 2.82 -29.15 -23.72
N SER A 44 2.17 -29.49 -24.86
CA SER A 44 2.82 -29.46 -26.18
C SER A 44 3.30 -28.07 -26.60
N VAL A 45 2.65 -27.01 -26.16
CA VAL A 45 3.10 -25.63 -26.38
C VAL A 45 4.34 -25.32 -25.51
N ARG A 46 4.33 -25.77 -24.24
CA ARG A 46 5.49 -25.60 -23.33
C ARG A 46 6.73 -26.38 -23.80
N GLU A 47 6.55 -27.60 -24.31
CA GLU A 47 7.62 -28.41 -24.92
C GLU A 47 8.24 -27.70 -26.13
N ALA A 48 7.41 -27.08 -26.97
CA ALA A 48 7.90 -26.31 -28.12
C ALA A 48 8.69 -25.06 -27.68
N VAL A 49 8.29 -24.39 -26.63
CA VAL A 49 9.03 -23.25 -26.04
C VAL A 49 10.39 -23.69 -25.53
N GLY A 50 10.50 -24.87 -24.92
CA GLY A 50 11.77 -25.46 -24.43
C GLY A 50 12.62 -26.12 -25.49
N SER A 51 12.24 -26.06 -26.77
CA SER A 51 12.94 -26.76 -27.87
C SER A 51 14.23 -26.07 -28.26
N VAL A 52 15.07 -26.83 -29.03
CA VAL A 52 16.36 -26.36 -29.58
C VAL A 52 16.22 -25.15 -30.52
N PHE A 53 15.05 -24.80 -30.97
CA PHE A 53 14.80 -23.53 -31.67
C PHE A 53 15.18 -22.30 -30.85
N HIS A 54 15.33 -22.44 -29.53
CA HIS A 54 15.85 -21.38 -28.66
C HIS A 54 17.31 -20.97 -29.02
N ASN A 55 18.09 -21.89 -29.60
CA ASN A 55 19.50 -21.67 -29.90
C ASN A 55 19.77 -20.89 -31.19
N ILE A 56 18.72 -20.65 -32.01
CA ILE A 56 18.88 -20.16 -33.40
C ILE A 56 18.67 -18.65 -33.46
N TYR A 57 19.57 -17.96 -34.15
CA TYR A 57 19.43 -16.56 -34.55
C TYR A 57 18.94 -16.48 -36.00
N ALA A 58 17.80 -15.81 -36.24
CA ALA A 58 17.10 -15.85 -37.55
C ALA A 58 16.50 -14.53 -37.98
N GLU A 59 17.28 -13.42 -37.95
CA GLU A 59 16.83 -12.10 -38.41
C GLU A 59 16.41 -12.11 -39.89
N GLY A 60 15.34 -11.39 -40.17
CA GLY A 60 14.71 -11.38 -41.48
C GLY A 60 13.46 -12.27 -41.51
N TYR A 61 13.03 -12.60 -42.73
CA TYR A 61 11.80 -13.35 -42.98
C TYR A 61 12.02 -14.46 -43.99
N PRO A 62 11.21 -15.53 -43.98
CA PRO A 62 11.17 -16.49 -45.08
C PRO A 62 10.84 -15.78 -46.41
N VAL A 63 11.19 -16.39 -47.53
CA VAL A 63 10.85 -15.87 -48.84
C VAL A 63 9.34 -15.55 -48.97
N GLU A 64 8.99 -14.42 -49.60
CA GLU A 64 7.61 -13.93 -49.65
C GLU A 64 6.64 -14.97 -50.25
N ASP A 65 7.09 -15.73 -51.25
CA ASP A 65 6.26 -16.75 -51.93
C ASP A 65 5.79 -17.86 -50.95
N SER A 66 6.50 -18.07 -49.85
CA SER A 66 6.08 -19.01 -48.77
C SER A 66 4.72 -18.70 -48.18
N ARG A 67 4.23 -17.46 -48.29
CA ARG A 67 2.92 -17.05 -47.76
C ARG A 67 1.74 -17.67 -48.51
N SER A 68 1.90 -18.01 -49.77
CA SER A 68 0.87 -18.66 -50.60
C SER A 68 0.84 -20.17 -50.45
N LEU A 69 1.87 -20.79 -49.84
CA LEU A 69 1.98 -22.24 -49.72
C LEU A 69 0.96 -22.81 -48.72
N THR A 70 0.42 -23.97 -49.05
CA THR A 70 -0.40 -24.78 -48.14
C THR A 70 0.48 -25.40 -47.06
N GLN A 71 -0.11 -25.87 -45.92
CA GLN A 71 0.66 -26.59 -44.91
C GLN A 71 1.39 -27.82 -45.48
N ALA A 72 0.79 -28.56 -46.39
CA ALA A 72 1.40 -29.71 -47.01
C ALA A 72 2.65 -29.35 -47.87
N GLU A 73 2.57 -28.26 -48.61
CA GLU A 73 3.70 -27.75 -49.42
C GLU A 73 4.81 -27.18 -48.52
N ILE A 74 4.49 -26.50 -47.41
CA ILE A 74 5.50 -26.04 -46.43
C ILE A 74 6.24 -27.23 -45.79
N LEU A 75 5.58 -28.34 -45.58
CA LEU A 75 6.12 -29.55 -44.95
C LEU A 75 6.68 -30.55 -45.95
N ASP A 76 6.64 -30.30 -47.24
CA ASP A 76 7.41 -31.06 -48.25
C ASP A 76 8.88 -30.62 -48.16
N LEU A 77 9.58 -31.17 -47.16
CA LEU A 77 10.93 -30.76 -46.80
C LEU A 77 11.95 -31.07 -47.91
N ASP A 78 11.71 -32.07 -48.75
CA ASP A 78 12.60 -32.34 -49.88
C ASP A 78 12.64 -31.17 -50.87
N ILE A 79 11.51 -30.65 -51.23
CA ILE A 79 11.37 -29.45 -52.09
C ILE A 79 11.85 -28.20 -51.38
N ARG A 80 11.37 -27.95 -50.12
CA ARG A 80 11.72 -26.73 -49.36
C ARG A 80 13.23 -26.62 -49.08
N LEU A 81 13.92 -27.69 -48.71
CA LEU A 81 15.34 -27.66 -48.48
C LEU A 81 16.15 -27.48 -49.79
N ALA A 82 15.64 -27.99 -50.92
CA ALA A 82 16.26 -27.72 -52.22
C ALA A 82 16.11 -26.23 -52.62
N GLU A 83 14.94 -25.65 -52.45
CA GLU A 83 14.69 -24.21 -52.69
C GLU A 83 15.51 -23.35 -51.72
N TYR A 84 15.53 -23.67 -50.45
CA TYR A 84 16.34 -22.96 -49.44
C TYR A 84 17.80 -22.92 -49.85
N ARG A 85 18.41 -24.05 -50.20
CA ARG A 85 19.80 -24.09 -50.64
C ARG A 85 20.09 -23.26 -51.88
N ARG A 86 19.09 -23.11 -52.76
CA ARG A 86 19.23 -22.34 -53.98
C ARG A 86 18.96 -20.82 -53.79
N TYR A 87 18.00 -20.46 -52.96
CA TYR A 87 17.45 -19.10 -52.91
C TYR A 87 17.47 -18.46 -51.52
N SER A 88 18.20 -18.97 -50.56
CA SER A 88 18.13 -18.65 -49.17
C SER A 88 18.72 -17.28 -48.76
N ASP A 89 18.42 -16.24 -49.50
CA ASP A 89 18.98 -14.90 -49.29
C ASP A 89 18.09 -13.98 -48.44
N ALA A 90 16.83 -14.37 -48.17
CA ALA A 90 15.85 -13.51 -47.54
C ALA A 90 16.16 -13.22 -46.05
N ARG A 91 16.78 -14.17 -45.34
CA ARG A 91 17.24 -13.92 -43.98
C ARG A 91 18.69 -13.44 -43.93
N TYR A 92 18.99 -12.64 -42.92
CA TYR A 92 20.34 -12.15 -42.70
C TYR A 92 21.32 -13.29 -42.39
N TYR A 93 20.88 -14.30 -41.60
CA TYR A 93 21.65 -15.48 -41.21
C TYR A 93 21.36 -16.65 -42.13
N LYS A 94 22.38 -17.49 -42.31
CA LYS A 94 22.28 -18.78 -43.08
C LYS A 94 22.22 -19.96 -42.09
N GLY A 95 21.78 -21.11 -42.53
CA GLY A 95 21.53 -22.27 -41.68
C GLY A 95 20.19 -22.19 -40.93
N THR A 96 19.22 -21.49 -41.52
CA THR A 96 17.91 -21.19 -40.95
C THR A 96 16.76 -21.89 -41.69
N GLU A 97 17.04 -22.95 -42.44
CA GLU A 97 16.10 -23.71 -43.26
C GLU A 97 14.87 -24.22 -42.49
N PHE A 98 15.07 -24.70 -41.29
CA PHE A 98 13.95 -25.13 -40.41
C PHE A 98 13.25 -23.95 -39.70
N ALA A 99 13.96 -22.83 -39.46
CA ALA A 99 13.36 -21.60 -39.00
C ALA A 99 12.39 -21.03 -40.05
N ASP A 100 12.74 -21.07 -41.33
CA ASP A 100 11.88 -20.69 -42.45
C ASP A 100 10.62 -21.57 -42.51
N ALA A 101 10.81 -22.89 -42.37
CA ALA A 101 9.68 -23.82 -42.40
C ALA A 101 8.72 -23.61 -41.23
N ILE A 102 9.25 -23.48 -40.02
CA ILE A 102 8.38 -23.32 -38.82
C ILE A 102 7.67 -21.96 -38.77
N GLU A 103 8.33 -20.86 -39.20
CA GLU A 103 7.71 -19.56 -39.28
C GLU A 103 6.64 -19.52 -40.36
N SER A 104 6.90 -20.06 -41.54
CA SER A 104 5.92 -20.19 -42.63
C SER A 104 4.70 -21.01 -42.18
N LEU A 105 4.91 -22.09 -41.43
CA LEU A 105 3.85 -22.93 -40.91
C LEU A 105 3.00 -22.18 -39.87
N ALA A 106 3.62 -21.40 -38.95
CA ALA A 106 2.93 -20.59 -37.97
C ALA A 106 2.05 -19.53 -38.66
N ARG A 107 2.62 -18.83 -39.66
CA ARG A 107 1.88 -17.82 -40.45
C ARG A 107 0.69 -18.44 -41.19
N ARG A 108 0.90 -19.57 -41.79
CA ARG A 108 -0.15 -20.27 -42.56
C ARG A 108 -1.28 -20.72 -41.67
N ARG A 109 -0.99 -21.32 -40.52
CA ARG A 109 -1.97 -21.75 -39.51
C ARG A 109 -2.77 -20.58 -38.97
N ALA A 110 -2.11 -19.46 -38.65
CA ALA A 110 -2.79 -18.25 -38.24
C ALA A 110 -3.71 -17.69 -39.33
N ALA A 111 -3.24 -17.63 -40.57
CA ALA A 111 -4.05 -17.19 -41.70
C ALA A 111 -5.30 -18.07 -41.90
N GLU A 112 -5.14 -19.39 -41.84
CA GLU A 112 -6.26 -20.34 -41.95
C GLU A 112 -7.26 -20.22 -40.81
N LEU A 113 -6.77 -19.96 -39.61
CA LEU A 113 -7.60 -19.85 -38.39
C LEU A 113 -8.51 -18.59 -38.43
N PHE A 114 -8.03 -17.49 -38.99
CA PHE A 114 -8.75 -16.23 -39.06
C PHE A 114 -9.39 -15.91 -40.43
N ALA A 115 -9.24 -16.79 -41.42
CA ALA A 115 -9.84 -16.63 -42.73
C ALA A 115 -11.38 -16.57 -42.66
N THR A 116 -11.97 -15.78 -43.56
CA THR A 116 -13.42 -15.67 -43.75
C THR A 116 -13.79 -16.05 -45.17
N ALA A 117 -15.10 -16.16 -45.45
CA ALA A 117 -15.57 -16.43 -46.82
C ALA A 117 -15.13 -15.33 -47.82
N ASP A 118 -15.05 -14.07 -47.36
CA ASP A 118 -14.69 -12.92 -48.20
C ASP A 118 -13.19 -12.69 -48.28
N ILE A 119 -12.45 -13.11 -47.26
CA ILE A 119 -11.00 -12.97 -47.16
C ILE A 119 -10.37 -14.34 -46.84
N PRO A 120 -10.02 -15.10 -47.85
CA PRO A 120 -9.39 -16.43 -47.66
C PRO A 120 -7.97 -16.31 -47.15
N ALA A 121 -7.41 -17.43 -46.65
CA ALA A 121 -6.12 -17.48 -45.96
C ALA A 121 -4.93 -16.93 -46.75
N ASP A 122 -4.92 -17.16 -48.04
CA ASP A 122 -3.88 -16.70 -49.00
C ASP A 122 -3.90 -15.16 -49.20
N ARG A 123 -4.97 -14.49 -48.79
CA ARG A 123 -5.09 -13.02 -48.80
C ARG A 123 -4.69 -12.37 -47.50
N LEU A 124 -4.48 -13.15 -46.43
CA LEU A 124 -4.07 -12.65 -45.15
C LEU A 124 -2.54 -12.62 -45.03
N TRP A 125 -2.00 -11.40 -44.89
CA TRP A 125 -0.59 -11.19 -44.58
C TRP A 125 -0.40 -11.29 -43.06
N VAL A 126 0.35 -12.27 -42.60
CA VAL A 126 0.59 -12.56 -41.15
C VAL A 126 2.05 -12.36 -40.79
N ASN A 127 2.33 -11.68 -39.70
CA ASN A 127 3.63 -11.57 -39.06
C ASN A 127 3.55 -12.13 -37.63
N VAL A 128 4.35 -13.14 -37.33
CA VAL A 128 4.39 -13.85 -36.03
C VAL A 128 5.61 -13.50 -35.19
N GLN A 129 6.43 -12.53 -35.62
CA GLN A 129 7.68 -12.17 -34.95
C GLN A 129 7.54 -11.18 -33.79
N PRO A 130 6.47 -10.35 -33.63
CA PRO A 130 6.41 -9.44 -32.50
C PRO A 130 6.52 -10.17 -31.16
N LEU A 131 7.44 -9.70 -30.28
CA LEU A 131 7.78 -10.36 -29.02
C LEU A 131 6.65 -10.29 -27.99
N SER A 132 5.79 -9.28 -28.09
CA SER A 132 4.58 -9.12 -27.27
C SER A 132 3.63 -8.09 -27.86
N GLY A 133 2.45 -7.86 -27.24
CA GLY A 133 1.45 -6.91 -27.75
C GLY A 133 1.95 -5.46 -27.83
N ALA A 134 2.74 -4.99 -26.88
CA ALA A 134 3.25 -3.62 -26.89
C ALA A 134 4.23 -3.36 -28.04
N PRO A 135 5.27 -4.18 -28.31
CA PRO A 135 6.07 -4.07 -29.53
C PRO A 135 5.24 -4.18 -30.83
N ALA A 136 4.24 -5.06 -30.87
CA ALA A 136 3.36 -5.20 -32.01
C ALA A 136 2.62 -3.88 -32.34
N ASN A 137 1.97 -3.27 -31.33
CA ASN A 137 1.26 -2.01 -31.50
C ASN A 137 2.23 -0.84 -31.81
N ASN A 138 3.41 -0.79 -31.17
CA ASN A 138 4.44 0.20 -31.49
C ASN A 138 4.93 0.07 -32.95
N ALA A 139 5.12 -1.16 -33.45
CA ALA A 139 5.47 -1.40 -34.85
C ALA A 139 4.37 -0.89 -35.82
N VAL A 140 3.08 -1.07 -35.45
CA VAL A 140 1.96 -0.51 -36.24
C VAL A 140 2.05 1.02 -36.28
N TYR A 141 2.24 1.67 -35.13
CA TYR A 141 2.34 3.14 -35.09
C TYR A 141 3.55 3.64 -35.88
N SER A 142 4.73 3.11 -35.69
CA SER A 142 5.94 3.50 -36.42
C SER A 142 5.87 3.19 -37.92
N ALA A 143 5.08 2.18 -38.31
CA ALA A 143 4.84 1.87 -39.72
C ALA A 143 3.94 2.89 -40.43
N LEU A 144 2.97 3.47 -39.74
CA LEU A 144 1.84 4.12 -40.37
C LEU A 144 1.73 5.62 -40.15
N ILE A 145 2.28 6.12 -39.04
CA ILE A 145 2.15 7.50 -38.59
C ILE A 145 3.48 8.09 -38.14
N GLU A 146 3.57 9.41 -38.11
CA GLU A 146 4.77 10.14 -37.68
C GLU A 146 4.65 10.60 -36.23
N PRO A 147 5.77 10.81 -35.50
CA PRO A 147 5.74 11.43 -34.17
C PRO A 147 4.95 12.73 -34.16
N GLY A 148 4.04 12.87 -33.19
CA GLY A 148 3.14 14.02 -33.06
C GLY A 148 1.81 13.87 -33.81
N ASP A 149 1.61 12.85 -34.63
CA ASP A 149 0.29 12.51 -35.16
C ASP A 149 -0.66 12.08 -34.04
N THR A 150 -1.96 12.15 -34.25
CA THR A 150 -2.97 11.81 -33.27
C THR A 150 -3.40 10.34 -33.40
N ILE A 151 -3.39 9.61 -32.28
CA ILE A 151 -4.02 8.30 -32.12
C ILE A 151 -5.28 8.43 -31.27
N MET A 152 -6.28 7.58 -31.54
CA MET A 152 -7.53 7.56 -30.75
C MET A 152 -7.79 6.15 -30.25
N GLY A 153 -7.98 6.00 -28.93
CA GLY A 153 -8.22 4.70 -28.26
C GLY A 153 -9.18 4.84 -27.09
N LEU A 154 -9.66 3.72 -26.56
CA LEU A 154 -10.49 3.72 -25.35
C LEU A 154 -9.68 4.24 -24.16
N ASN A 155 -10.31 5.10 -23.35
CA ASN A 155 -9.73 5.62 -22.12
C ASN A 155 -9.30 4.46 -21.19
N LEU A 156 -8.11 4.60 -20.60
CA LEU A 156 -7.54 3.59 -19.70
C LEU A 156 -8.47 3.25 -18.52
N LEU A 157 -9.14 4.26 -17.97
CA LEU A 157 -10.08 4.08 -16.84
C LEU A 157 -11.35 3.31 -17.23
N HIS A 158 -11.67 3.29 -18.53
CA HIS A 158 -12.86 2.63 -19.07
C HIS A 158 -12.53 1.30 -19.81
N GLY A 159 -11.32 0.80 -19.64
CA GLY A 159 -10.92 -0.51 -20.19
C GLY A 159 -10.00 -0.46 -21.41
N GLY A 160 -9.39 0.68 -21.72
CA GLY A 160 -8.32 0.77 -22.72
C GLY A 160 -7.03 0.06 -22.28
N HIS A 161 -6.10 -0.10 -23.21
CA HIS A 161 -4.77 -0.65 -22.95
C HIS A 161 -3.71 0.47 -22.86
N LEU A 162 -2.61 0.23 -22.11
CA LEU A 162 -1.53 1.21 -21.98
C LEU A 162 -1.00 1.69 -23.35
N THR A 163 -0.89 0.78 -24.34
CA THR A 163 -0.40 1.11 -25.68
C THR A 163 -1.41 1.87 -26.54
N HIS A 164 -2.62 2.15 -26.04
CA HIS A 164 -3.64 2.91 -26.75
C HIS A 164 -3.61 4.41 -26.40
N GLY A 165 -2.45 4.91 -25.93
CA GLY A 165 -2.25 6.34 -25.67
C GLY A 165 -2.11 6.72 -24.22
N SER A 166 -1.80 5.79 -23.30
CA SER A 166 -1.53 6.15 -21.90
C SER A 166 -0.32 7.10 -21.80
N PRO A 167 -0.41 8.18 -21.01
CA PRO A 167 0.66 9.19 -20.90
C PRO A 167 1.98 8.66 -20.34
N VAL A 168 1.96 7.51 -19.68
CA VAL A 168 3.18 6.83 -19.17
C VAL A 168 3.73 5.78 -20.14
N ASN A 169 3.04 5.53 -21.26
CA ASN A 169 3.47 4.59 -22.29
C ASN A 169 4.08 5.32 -23.49
N ARG A 170 4.96 4.65 -24.25
CA ARG A 170 5.56 5.17 -25.48
C ARG A 170 4.52 5.79 -26.43
N SER A 171 3.34 5.17 -26.56
CA SER A 171 2.27 5.68 -27.40
C SER A 171 1.78 7.06 -26.99
N GLY A 172 1.64 7.36 -25.69
CA GLY A 172 1.27 8.67 -25.18
C GLY A 172 2.43 9.67 -25.05
N LEU A 173 3.69 9.19 -25.09
CA LEU A 173 4.89 10.04 -25.06
C LEU A 173 5.29 10.55 -26.44
N VAL A 174 4.98 9.78 -27.49
CA VAL A 174 5.41 10.05 -28.89
C VAL A 174 4.30 10.68 -29.73
N TYR A 175 3.05 10.32 -29.48
CA TYR A 175 1.89 10.72 -30.26
C TYR A 175 0.93 11.58 -29.44
N ASN A 176 0.14 12.42 -30.14
CA ASN A 176 -1.01 13.07 -29.52
C ASN A 176 -2.13 12.04 -29.31
N VAL A 177 -2.86 12.18 -28.22
CA VAL A 177 -3.88 11.19 -27.83
C VAL A 177 -5.25 11.84 -27.73
N ALA A 178 -6.23 11.24 -28.40
CA ALA A 178 -7.65 11.47 -28.18
C ALA A 178 -8.28 10.18 -27.61
N SER A 179 -8.84 10.23 -26.41
CA SER A 179 -9.41 9.04 -25.78
C SER A 179 -10.94 9.08 -25.83
N TYR A 180 -11.57 8.07 -26.42
CA TYR A 180 -13.01 7.88 -26.28
C TYR A 180 -13.34 7.10 -24.99
N SER A 181 -14.57 7.26 -24.51
CA SER A 181 -15.05 6.68 -23.26
C SER A 181 -16.34 5.89 -23.47
N VAL A 182 -16.71 5.07 -22.49
CA VAL A 182 -18.08 4.55 -22.41
C VAL A 182 -19.03 5.66 -22.01
N ASP A 183 -20.29 5.52 -22.36
CA ASP A 183 -21.36 6.42 -21.96
C ASP A 183 -21.65 6.27 -20.46
N GLU A 184 -21.72 7.38 -19.73
CA GLU A 184 -21.86 7.40 -18.27
C GLU A 184 -23.20 6.84 -17.76
N GLN A 185 -24.24 6.82 -18.61
CA GLN A 185 -25.57 6.34 -18.21
C GLN A 185 -25.77 4.85 -18.47
N THR A 186 -25.13 4.36 -19.54
CA THR A 186 -25.33 2.99 -20.02
C THR A 186 -24.15 2.07 -19.73
N ASP A 187 -23.00 2.61 -19.37
CA ASP A 187 -21.70 1.94 -19.28
C ASP A 187 -21.26 1.30 -20.64
N HIS A 188 -21.90 1.59 -21.76
CA HIS A 188 -21.58 1.04 -23.08
C HIS A 188 -20.94 2.06 -24.02
N LEU A 189 -20.32 1.56 -25.12
CA LEU A 189 -19.74 2.42 -26.15
C LEU A 189 -20.85 3.18 -26.89
N ASN A 190 -20.75 4.51 -26.91
CA ASN A 190 -21.62 5.38 -27.69
C ASN A 190 -20.92 5.75 -29.01
N TYR A 191 -21.25 5.07 -30.07
CA TYR A 191 -20.60 5.23 -31.38
C TYR A 191 -20.83 6.61 -32.02
N ASP A 192 -21.92 7.29 -31.70
CA ASP A 192 -22.18 8.64 -32.21
C ASP A 192 -21.27 9.66 -31.50
N ALA A 193 -21.04 9.49 -30.20
CA ALA A 193 -20.06 10.29 -29.46
C ALA A 193 -18.63 10.00 -29.95
N ILE A 194 -18.28 8.72 -30.19
CA ILE A 194 -16.95 8.32 -30.72
C ILE A 194 -16.74 8.96 -32.10
N ARG A 195 -17.77 8.95 -32.99
CA ARG A 195 -17.71 9.59 -34.28
C ARG A 195 -17.48 11.10 -34.18
N GLN A 196 -18.22 11.78 -33.31
CA GLN A 196 -18.07 13.22 -33.12
C GLN A 196 -16.65 13.55 -32.65
N GLN A 197 -16.13 12.81 -31.70
CA GLN A 197 -14.77 12.99 -31.19
C GLN A 197 -13.72 12.72 -32.28
N ALA A 198 -13.92 11.71 -33.13
CA ALA A 198 -13.02 11.42 -34.24
C ALA A 198 -13.00 12.56 -35.26
N LEU A 199 -14.17 13.18 -35.56
CA LEU A 199 -14.26 14.34 -36.44
C LEU A 199 -13.52 15.57 -35.91
N GLU A 200 -13.56 15.78 -34.61
CA GLU A 200 -12.85 16.86 -33.92
C GLU A 200 -11.34 16.63 -33.85
N ALA A 201 -10.91 15.43 -33.38
CA ALA A 201 -9.53 15.10 -33.15
C ALA A 201 -8.74 14.75 -34.42
N ARG A 202 -9.41 14.32 -35.51
CA ARG A 202 -8.78 13.90 -36.77
C ARG A 202 -7.64 12.92 -36.61
N PRO A 203 -7.85 11.80 -35.88
CA PRO A 203 -6.79 10.84 -35.63
C PRO A 203 -6.30 10.22 -36.96
N LYS A 204 -5.03 9.75 -36.94
CA LYS A 204 -4.46 8.95 -38.03
C LYS A 204 -4.70 7.47 -37.84
N ILE A 205 -4.85 7.04 -36.58
CA ILE A 205 -5.22 5.66 -36.23
C ILE A 205 -6.31 5.72 -35.16
N ILE A 206 -7.36 4.91 -35.37
CA ILE A 206 -8.35 4.56 -34.35
C ILE A 206 -8.07 3.14 -33.89
N VAL A 207 -7.85 2.95 -32.57
CA VAL A 207 -7.64 1.64 -31.97
C VAL A 207 -8.95 1.17 -31.34
N ALA A 208 -9.48 0.07 -31.82
CA ALA A 208 -10.60 -0.63 -31.23
C ALA A 208 -10.13 -1.98 -30.67
N GLY A 209 -10.33 -2.19 -29.39
CA GLY A 209 -9.85 -3.35 -28.64
C GLY A 209 -9.65 -2.99 -27.19
N PHE A 210 -9.89 -3.94 -26.30
CA PHE A 210 -10.16 -3.60 -24.91
C PHE A 210 -9.45 -4.56 -23.96
N THR A 211 -9.03 -4.02 -22.82
CA THR A 211 -8.39 -4.79 -21.73
C THR A 211 -9.44 -5.25 -20.72
N SER A 212 -10.48 -4.44 -20.49
CA SER A 212 -11.49 -4.75 -19.48
C SER A 212 -12.94 -4.40 -19.86
N TYR A 213 -13.19 -3.85 -21.06
CA TYR A 213 -14.54 -3.72 -21.57
C TYR A 213 -15.04 -5.08 -22.08
N PRO A 214 -16.17 -5.62 -21.54
CA PRO A 214 -16.51 -7.04 -21.72
C PRO A 214 -17.39 -7.33 -22.93
N TYR A 215 -17.84 -6.31 -23.69
CA TYR A 215 -18.72 -6.47 -24.84
C TYR A 215 -17.99 -6.39 -26.17
N ALA A 216 -18.62 -6.96 -27.19
CA ALA A 216 -18.10 -6.94 -28.56
C ALA A 216 -18.18 -5.54 -29.17
N PRO A 217 -17.12 -5.06 -29.84
CA PRO A 217 -17.19 -3.86 -30.65
C PRO A 217 -17.95 -4.11 -31.92
N ASP A 218 -18.70 -3.09 -32.40
CA ASP A 218 -19.25 -3.07 -33.75
C ASP A 218 -18.15 -2.64 -34.72
N TRP A 219 -17.52 -3.63 -35.36
CA TRP A 219 -16.42 -3.41 -36.30
C TRP A 219 -16.81 -2.58 -37.49
N ALA A 220 -18.05 -2.73 -37.99
CA ALA A 220 -18.56 -1.98 -39.15
C ALA A 220 -18.71 -0.48 -38.82
N ARG A 221 -19.21 -0.16 -37.61
CA ARG A 221 -19.33 1.24 -37.17
C ARG A 221 -17.94 1.86 -36.93
N PHE A 222 -17.01 1.16 -36.27
CA PHE A 222 -15.65 1.66 -36.13
C PHE A 222 -14.97 1.89 -37.48
N ARG A 223 -15.18 0.97 -38.45
CA ARG A 223 -14.64 1.12 -39.81
C ARG A 223 -15.22 2.35 -40.49
N ALA A 224 -16.53 2.56 -40.46
CA ALA A 224 -17.18 3.72 -41.03
C ALA A 224 -16.66 5.05 -40.44
N ILE A 225 -16.45 5.10 -39.11
CA ILE A 225 -15.87 6.27 -38.43
C ILE A 225 -14.43 6.52 -38.91
N ALA A 226 -13.62 5.46 -39.02
CA ALA A 226 -12.24 5.58 -39.47
C ALA A 226 -12.15 6.08 -40.92
N ASP A 227 -12.98 5.56 -41.80
CA ASP A 227 -13.04 5.98 -43.20
C ASP A 227 -13.48 7.43 -43.36
N GLU A 228 -14.44 7.89 -42.55
CA GLU A 228 -14.94 9.28 -42.58
C GLU A 228 -13.85 10.31 -42.22
N VAL A 229 -12.93 9.96 -41.31
CA VAL A 229 -11.83 10.85 -40.90
C VAL A 229 -10.51 10.56 -41.62
N GLY A 230 -10.45 9.52 -42.47
CA GLY A 230 -9.25 9.09 -43.18
C GLY A 230 -8.20 8.42 -42.29
N ALA A 231 -8.63 7.78 -41.20
CA ALA A 231 -7.78 7.05 -40.28
C ALA A 231 -7.64 5.56 -40.60
N TYR A 232 -6.57 4.93 -40.18
CA TYR A 232 -6.49 3.48 -40.12
C TYR A 232 -7.28 2.95 -38.89
N LEU A 233 -7.98 1.83 -39.09
CA LEU A 233 -8.57 1.07 -37.96
C LEU A 233 -7.62 -0.05 -37.56
N LEU A 234 -7.09 0.01 -36.34
CA LEU A 234 -6.34 -1.05 -35.69
C LEU A 234 -7.29 -1.81 -34.73
N ALA A 235 -7.52 -3.09 -35.02
CA ALA A 235 -8.24 -3.99 -34.12
C ALA A 235 -7.26 -4.72 -33.21
N ASP A 236 -7.17 -4.34 -31.95
CA ASP A 236 -6.40 -5.07 -30.94
C ASP A 236 -7.31 -6.10 -30.25
N ILE A 237 -7.30 -7.33 -30.75
CA ILE A 237 -8.09 -8.44 -30.23
C ILE A 237 -7.30 -9.31 -29.25
N SER A 238 -6.28 -8.77 -28.61
CA SER A 238 -5.39 -9.51 -27.71
C SER A 238 -6.12 -10.31 -26.64
N HIS A 239 -7.17 -9.75 -26.04
CA HIS A 239 -7.96 -10.44 -25.02
C HIS A 239 -8.85 -11.54 -25.59
N VAL A 240 -9.40 -11.32 -26.75
CA VAL A 240 -10.48 -12.14 -27.34
C VAL A 240 -10.03 -12.98 -28.53
N SER A 241 -8.72 -13.05 -28.83
CA SER A 241 -8.22 -13.74 -30.03
C SER A 241 -8.64 -15.21 -30.10
N GLY A 242 -8.68 -15.92 -28.99
CA GLY A 242 -9.17 -17.30 -28.94
C GLY A 242 -10.68 -17.41 -29.19
N LEU A 243 -11.46 -16.47 -28.69
CA LEU A 243 -12.91 -16.38 -28.90
C LEU A 243 -13.24 -16.08 -30.37
N VAL A 244 -12.49 -15.15 -30.98
CA VAL A 244 -12.62 -14.82 -32.43
C VAL A 244 -12.25 -16.03 -33.28
N ALA A 245 -11.12 -16.68 -32.97
CA ALA A 245 -10.68 -17.87 -33.67
C ALA A 245 -11.69 -19.04 -33.60
N ALA A 246 -12.39 -19.17 -32.48
CA ALA A 246 -13.44 -20.17 -32.27
C ALA A 246 -14.81 -19.79 -32.89
N GLY A 247 -14.96 -18.57 -33.39
CA GLY A 247 -16.22 -18.06 -33.93
C GLY A 247 -17.30 -17.74 -32.91
N VAL A 248 -16.90 -17.54 -31.61
CA VAL A 248 -17.82 -17.15 -30.54
C VAL A 248 -17.79 -15.66 -30.22
N PHE A 249 -16.94 -14.91 -30.91
CA PHE A 249 -16.85 -13.46 -30.83
C PHE A 249 -16.66 -12.87 -32.24
N PRO A 250 -17.18 -11.66 -32.55
CA PRO A 250 -17.13 -11.10 -33.89
C PRO A 250 -15.69 -10.93 -34.41
N THR A 251 -15.46 -11.32 -35.68
CA THR A 251 -14.16 -11.14 -36.32
C THR A 251 -13.99 -9.72 -36.86
N PRO A 252 -12.80 -9.09 -36.68
CA PRO A 252 -12.44 -7.82 -37.31
C PRO A 252 -11.98 -7.98 -38.78
N VAL A 253 -11.76 -9.23 -39.23
CA VAL A 253 -11.31 -9.51 -40.62
C VAL A 253 -12.34 -9.03 -41.60
N GLY A 254 -11.92 -8.20 -42.58
CA GLY A 254 -12.81 -7.53 -43.52
C GLY A 254 -13.24 -6.12 -43.07
N HIS A 255 -13.09 -5.78 -41.81
CA HIS A 255 -13.38 -4.44 -41.25
C HIS A 255 -12.10 -3.65 -40.92
N ALA A 256 -11.21 -4.20 -40.12
CA ALA A 256 -10.00 -3.50 -39.75
C ALA A 256 -8.90 -3.65 -40.82
N GLN A 257 -8.14 -2.55 -41.05
CA GLN A 257 -6.97 -2.63 -41.92
C GLN A 257 -5.82 -3.37 -41.26
N ILE A 258 -5.67 -3.24 -39.96
CA ILE A 258 -4.66 -3.94 -39.17
C ILE A 258 -5.33 -4.64 -38.00
N ILE A 259 -4.90 -5.88 -37.77
CA ILE A 259 -5.32 -6.67 -36.60
C ILE A 259 -4.06 -7.02 -35.83
N SER A 260 -4.07 -6.76 -34.50
CA SER A 260 -3.02 -7.20 -33.60
C SER A 260 -3.60 -8.08 -32.50
N PHE A 261 -2.85 -9.09 -32.07
CA PHE A 261 -3.22 -9.89 -30.90
C PHE A 261 -2.04 -10.59 -30.26
N THR A 262 -2.15 -10.80 -28.96
CA THR A 262 -1.23 -11.64 -28.18
C THR A 262 -1.65 -13.10 -28.23
N THR A 263 -0.69 -14.01 -28.18
CA THR A 263 -0.94 -15.46 -28.30
C THR A 263 -1.16 -16.16 -26.96
N HIS A 264 -0.84 -15.52 -25.82
CA HIS A 264 -0.79 -16.13 -24.49
C HIS A 264 -2.04 -15.92 -23.61
N LYS A 265 -3.10 -15.26 -24.15
CA LYS A 265 -4.36 -15.04 -23.40
C LYS A 265 -5.38 -16.13 -23.78
N THR A 266 -6.56 -15.79 -24.26
CA THR A 266 -7.59 -16.78 -24.63
C THR A 266 -7.14 -17.76 -25.73
N MET A 267 -6.06 -17.46 -26.49
CA MET A 267 -5.45 -18.37 -27.45
C MET A 267 -4.65 -19.52 -26.80
N ALA A 268 -4.30 -19.40 -25.49
CA ALA A 268 -3.53 -20.37 -24.71
C ALA A 268 -2.17 -20.80 -25.35
N GLY A 269 -1.55 -19.87 -26.09
CA GLY A 269 -0.24 -20.05 -26.73
C GLY A 269 0.92 -19.50 -25.90
N PRO A 270 2.13 -19.45 -26.49
CA PRO A 270 3.31 -18.88 -25.83
C PRO A 270 3.21 -17.36 -25.71
N ARG A 271 4.11 -16.76 -24.92
CA ARG A 271 4.32 -15.29 -24.94
C ARG A 271 4.78 -14.86 -26.32
N GLY A 272 4.07 -13.91 -26.91
CA GLY A 272 4.30 -13.39 -28.25
C GLY A 272 3.06 -12.66 -28.79
N ALA A 273 3.17 -12.12 -30.00
CA ALA A 273 2.05 -11.47 -30.66
C ALA A 273 2.07 -11.67 -32.18
N VAL A 274 0.95 -11.35 -32.80
CA VAL A 274 0.73 -11.47 -34.25
C VAL A 274 0.20 -10.13 -34.78
N LEU A 275 0.70 -9.74 -35.96
CA LEU A 275 0.14 -8.69 -36.77
C LEU A 275 -0.46 -9.30 -38.05
N MET A 276 -1.63 -8.82 -38.46
CA MET A 276 -2.35 -9.34 -39.64
C MET A 276 -2.99 -8.22 -40.42
N THR A 277 -2.97 -8.33 -41.73
CA THR A 277 -3.66 -7.41 -42.68
C THR A 277 -4.06 -8.14 -43.93
N ALA A 278 -5.12 -7.66 -44.65
CA ALA A 278 -5.49 -8.15 -45.97
C ALA A 278 -4.82 -7.34 -47.10
N ASP A 279 -4.05 -6.30 -46.79
CA ASP A 279 -3.33 -5.47 -47.76
C ASP A 279 -1.84 -5.81 -47.77
N PRO A 280 -1.30 -6.41 -48.86
CA PRO A 280 0.11 -6.76 -48.97
C PRO A 280 1.07 -5.56 -48.84
N LYS A 281 0.64 -4.35 -49.22
CA LYS A 281 1.48 -3.14 -49.08
C LYS A 281 1.63 -2.76 -47.62
N LEU A 282 0.53 -2.80 -46.86
CA LEU A 282 0.59 -2.62 -45.40
C LEU A 282 1.40 -3.74 -44.75
N GLY A 283 1.23 -4.98 -45.17
CA GLY A 283 1.97 -6.14 -44.70
C GLY A 283 3.48 -5.94 -44.76
N ARG A 284 4.01 -5.52 -45.90
CA ARG A 284 5.45 -5.24 -46.05
C ARG A 284 5.92 -4.05 -45.20
N ARG A 285 5.09 -3.06 -44.97
CA ARG A 285 5.40 -1.95 -44.03
C ARG A 285 5.47 -2.43 -42.59
N LEU A 286 4.52 -3.26 -42.18
CA LEU A 286 4.48 -3.87 -40.84
C LEU A 286 5.68 -4.79 -40.64
N ASP A 287 6.03 -5.65 -41.63
CA ASP A 287 7.22 -6.53 -41.53
C ASP A 287 8.49 -5.69 -41.28
N ARG A 288 8.67 -4.61 -42.08
CA ARG A 288 9.82 -3.72 -41.92
C ARG A 288 9.81 -2.99 -40.56
N ALA A 289 8.66 -2.62 -40.07
CA ALA A 289 8.53 -1.95 -38.77
C ALA A 289 8.78 -2.89 -37.59
N VAL A 290 8.44 -4.19 -37.74
CA VAL A 290 8.80 -5.22 -36.73
C VAL A 290 10.29 -5.49 -36.79
N PHE A 291 10.81 -5.91 -37.95
CA PHE A 291 12.23 -6.12 -38.16
C PHE A 291 12.67 -5.42 -39.46
N PRO A 292 13.68 -4.56 -39.43
CA PRO A 292 14.54 -4.20 -38.30
C PRO A 292 14.07 -3.00 -37.44
N GLY A 293 12.84 -2.53 -37.60
CA GLY A 293 12.37 -1.26 -37.02
C GLY A 293 12.26 -1.28 -35.50
N GLU A 294 11.55 -2.24 -34.94
CA GLU A 294 11.27 -2.28 -33.48
C GLU A 294 12.13 -3.29 -32.73
N GLN A 295 12.55 -4.38 -33.39
CA GLN A 295 13.26 -5.49 -32.76
C GLN A 295 14.29 -6.15 -33.69
N GLY A 296 15.23 -6.98 -33.11
CA GLY A 296 16.20 -7.79 -33.82
C GLY A 296 15.72 -9.22 -34.02
N GLY A 297 16.52 -10.21 -33.64
CA GLY A 297 16.25 -11.63 -33.84
C GLY A 297 14.95 -12.10 -33.20
N PRO A 298 14.09 -12.81 -33.94
CA PRO A 298 12.86 -13.36 -33.42
C PRO A 298 13.10 -14.53 -32.47
N HIS A 299 12.17 -14.77 -31.54
CA HIS A 299 12.19 -15.94 -30.67
C HIS A 299 11.63 -17.16 -31.42
N MET A 300 12.50 -17.93 -32.07
CA MET A 300 12.08 -19.03 -32.93
C MET A 300 11.37 -20.16 -32.17
N ASN A 301 11.74 -20.40 -30.92
CA ASN A 301 11.03 -21.32 -30.03
C ASN A 301 9.60 -20.87 -29.70
N ALA A 302 9.39 -19.58 -29.51
CA ALA A 302 8.04 -19.04 -29.36
C ALA A 302 7.21 -19.18 -30.64
N ILE A 303 7.82 -18.95 -31.81
CA ILE A 303 7.16 -19.14 -33.10
C ILE A 303 6.78 -20.62 -33.33
N ALA A 304 7.68 -21.56 -32.96
CA ALA A 304 7.36 -22.98 -32.99
C ALA A 304 6.16 -23.32 -32.10
N ALA A 305 6.13 -22.75 -30.90
CA ALA A 305 5.01 -22.92 -29.96
C ALA A 305 3.70 -22.25 -30.46
N MET A 306 3.78 -21.09 -31.15
CA MET A 306 2.62 -20.48 -31.82
C MET A 306 2.06 -21.41 -32.91
N ALA A 307 2.93 -22.09 -33.70
CA ALA A 307 2.46 -23.04 -34.70
C ALA A 307 1.67 -24.21 -34.09
N VAL A 308 2.06 -24.66 -32.86
CA VAL A 308 1.30 -25.66 -32.10
C VAL A 308 -0.02 -25.07 -31.61
N ALA A 309 0.01 -23.89 -30.99
CA ALA A 309 -1.18 -23.25 -30.46
C ALA A 309 -2.26 -23.00 -31.52
N PHE A 310 -1.88 -22.52 -32.73
CA PHE A 310 -2.81 -22.32 -33.85
C PHE A 310 -3.39 -23.63 -34.38
N LYS A 311 -2.63 -24.72 -34.34
CA LYS A 311 -3.16 -26.03 -34.69
C LYS A 311 -4.21 -26.50 -33.68
N LEU A 312 -3.95 -26.32 -32.40
CA LEU A 312 -4.91 -26.62 -31.32
C LEU A 312 -6.18 -25.77 -31.46
N ALA A 313 -6.00 -24.47 -31.74
CA ALA A 313 -7.10 -23.51 -31.88
C ALA A 313 -8.05 -23.85 -33.05
N GLY A 314 -7.57 -24.56 -34.07
CA GLY A 314 -8.40 -25.05 -35.19
C GLY A 314 -9.27 -26.27 -34.85
N THR A 315 -9.13 -26.89 -33.66
CA THR A 315 -9.88 -28.08 -33.28
C THR A 315 -11.26 -27.77 -32.73
N ASP A 316 -12.19 -28.74 -32.89
CA ASP A 316 -13.54 -28.61 -32.30
C ASP A 316 -13.52 -28.62 -30.77
N GLN A 317 -12.52 -29.27 -30.17
CA GLN A 317 -12.29 -29.22 -28.72
C GLN A 317 -11.99 -27.80 -28.24
N PHE A 318 -11.14 -27.05 -28.93
CA PHE A 318 -10.82 -25.67 -28.62
C PHE A 318 -12.07 -24.78 -28.77
N LYS A 319 -12.84 -24.96 -29.85
CA LYS A 319 -14.09 -24.20 -30.05
C LYS A 319 -15.11 -24.47 -28.94
N THR A 320 -15.21 -25.70 -28.47
CA THR A 320 -16.07 -26.06 -27.34
C THR A 320 -15.59 -25.43 -26.04
N LEU A 321 -14.27 -25.41 -25.79
CA LEU A 321 -13.67 -24.73 -24.67
C LEU A 321 -14.01 -23.23 -24.67
N GLN A 322 -13.85 -22.55 -25.81
CA GLN A 322 -14.12 -21.10 -25.90
C GLN A 322 -15.60 -20.77 -25.66
N ARG A 323 -16.54 -21.59 -26.13
CA ARG A 323 -17.99 -21.44 -25.83
C ARG A 323 -18.23 -21.56 -24.32
N GLN A 324 -17.63 -22.56 -23.67
CA GLN A 324 -17.79 -22.75 -22.23
C GLN A 324 -17.15 -21.61 -21.42
N ILE A 325 -16.02 -21.05 -21.88
CA ILE A 325 -15.40 -19.87 -21.25
C ILE A 325 -16.39 -18.71 -21.19
N VAL A 326 -17.09 -18.43 -22.31
CA VAL A 326 -18.08 -17.35 -22.35
C VAL A 326 -19.31 -17.70 -21.51
N ALA A 327 -19.82 -18.93 -21.60
CA ALA A 327 -20.96 -19.38 -20.78
C ALA A 327 -20.67 -19.27 -19.27
N ASN A 328 -19.48 -19.68 -18.86
CA ASN A 328 -19.03 -19.54 -17.46
C ASN A 328 -18.94 -18.07 -17.01
N ALA A 329 -18.45 -17.16 -17.88
CA ALA A 329 -18.37 -15.73 -17.56
C ALA A 329 -19.76 -15.10 -17.42
N GLN A 330 -20.69 -15.43 -18.32
CA GLN A 330 -22.09 -15.01 -18.26
C GLN A 330 -22.78 -15.52 -17.00
N ARG A 331 -22.63 -16.83 -16.71
CA ARG A 331 -23.20 -17.44 -15.51
C ARG A 331 -22.67 -16.80 -14.23
N LEU A 332 -21.36 -16.54 -14.18
CA LEU A 332 -20.74 -15.88 -13.02
C LEU A 332 -21.31 -14.46 -12.80
N ALA A 333 -21.47 -13.69 -13.89
CA ALA A 333 -22.06 -12.35 -13.82
C ALA A 333 -23.51 -12.39 -13.31
N GLU A 334 -24.34 -13.31 -13.84
CA GLU A 334 -25.72 -13.51 -13.39
C GLU A 334 -25.81 -13.87 -11.90
N ARG A 335 -24.97 -14.80 -11.46
CA ARG A 335 -24.97 -15.27 -10.06
C ARG A 335 -24.51 -14.18 -9.10
N LEU A 336 -23.43 -13.44 -9.42
CA LEU A 336 -22.95 -12.35 -8.58
C LEU A 336 -23.98 -11.20 -8.51
N ALA A 337 -24.65 -10.88 -9.62
CA ALA A 337 -25.75 -9.92 -9.63
C ALA A 337 -26.91 -10.37 -8.76
N ALA A 338 -27.30 -11.66 -8.82
CA ALA A 338 -28.35 -12.25 -7.98
C ALA A 338 -27.99 -12.22 -6.47
N ARG A 339 -26.70 -12.22 -6.13
CA ARG A 339 -26.19 -12.03 -4.77
C ARG A 339 -26.14 -10.58 -4.32
N GLY A 340 -26.49 -9.61 -5.18
CA GLY A 340 -26.54 -8.18 -4.85
C GLY A 340 -25.30 -7.36 -5.23
N LEU A 341 -24.35 -7.94 -5.95
CA LEU A 341 -23.18 -7.20 -6.46
C LEU A 341 -23.52 -6.51 -7.79
N ARG A 342 -23.14 -5.26 -7.95
CA ARG A 342 -23.27 -4.56 -9.24
C ARG A 342 -22.25 -5.12 -10.23
N ILE A 343 -22.72 -5.49 -11.41
CA ILE A 343 -21.88 -5.88 -12.54
C ILE A 343 -21.85 -4.69 -13.50
N PRO A 344 -20.74 -3.94 -13.60
CA PRO A 344 -20.58 -2.89 -14.59
C PRO A 344 -20.88 -3.40 -15.99
N HIS A 345 -21.42 -2.54 -16.85
CA HIS A 345 -21.92 -2.87 -18.18
C HIS A 345 -23.14 -3.84 -18.21
N GLY A 346 -23.67 -4.28 -17.06
CA GLY A 346 -24.84 -5.18 -16.98
C GLY A 346 -24.56 -6.65 -17.27
N GLY A 347 -23.31 -7.05 -17.54
CA GLY A 347 -22.94 -8.43 -17.85
C GLY A 347 -21.71 -8.57 -18.74
N THR A 348 -21.62 -9.62 -19.56
CA THR A 348 -20.51 -9.88 -20.48
C THR A 348 -20.91 -10.68 -21.71
N GLU A 349 -20.23 -10.42 -22.83
CA GLU A 349 -20.25 -11.25 -24.05
C GLU A 349 -18.89 -11.96 -24.27
N SER A 350 -17.95 -11.79 -23.34
CA SER A 350 -16.60 -12.30 -23.47
C SER A 350 -16.20 -13.26 -22.34
N HIS A 351 -14.91 -13.47 -22.16
CA HIS A 351 -14.29 -14.33 -21.16
C HIS A 351 -14.11 -13.67 -19.77
N MET A 352 -14.52 -12.42 -19.62
CA MET A 352 -14.27 -11.62 -18.40
C MET A 352 -15.48 -10.78 -18.03
N LEU A 353 -15.52 -10.39 -16.76
CA LEU A 353 -16.48 -9.43 -16.22
C LEU A 353 -15.80 -8.53 -15.19
N LEU A 354 -16.44 -7.40 -14.92
CA LEU A 354 -16.08 -6.51 -13.82
C LEU A 354 -17.08 -6.67 -12.68
N VAL A 355 -16.61 -6.48 -11.45
CA VAL A 355 -17.47 -6.45 -10.26
C VAL A 355 -17.21 -5.15 -9.53
N ASP A 356 -18.25 -4.41 -9.21
CA ASP A 356 -18.20 -3.18 -8.42
C ASP A 356 -18.18 -3.55 -6.92
N CYS A 357 -17.09 -3.24 -6.25
CA CYS A 357 -16.91 -3.52 -4.84
C CYS A 357 -17.58 -2.47 -3.92
N LYS A 358 -18.08 -1.34 -4.45
CA LYS A 358 -18.75 -0.27 -3.67
C LYS A 358 -20.06 -0.72 -3.02
N ALA A 359 -20.63 -1.85 -3.44
CA ALA A 359 -21.75 -2.46 -2.75
C ALA A 359 -21.43 -2.85 -1.30
N VAL A 360 -20.13 -2.98 -0.98
CA VAL A 360 -19.63 -3.25 0.37
C VAL A 360 -19.01 -1.97 0.91
N SER A 361 -19.51 -1.48 2.03
CA SER A 361 -19.01 -0.28 2.68
C SER A 361 -18.87 -0.50 4.19
N GLY A 362 -17.90 0.19 4.78
CA GLY A 362 -17.68 0.19 6.21
C GLY A 362 -18.67 1.08 6.96
N GLU A 363 -18.60 1.05 8.28
CA GLU A 363 -19.43 1.90 9.16
C GLU A 363 -19.19 3.40 8.93
N ASP A 364 -17.96 3.77 8.54
CA ASP A 364 -17.57 5.15 8.20
C ASP A 364 -17.96 5.56 6.77
N GLY A 365 -18.68 4.71 6.03
CA GLY A 365 -19.06 4.92 4.64
C GLY A 365 -17.91 4.68 3.64
N THR A 366 -16.74 4.24 4.07
CA THR A 366 -15.62 3.91 3.17
C THR A 366 -15.99 2.71 2.31
N PRO A 367 -15.94 2.81 0.96
CA PRO A 367 -16.22 1.68 0.09
C PRO A 367 -15.07 0.68 0.08
N LEU A 368 -15.37 -0.58 -0.18
CA LEU A 368 -14.36 -1.60 -0.44
C LEU A 368 -13.62 -1.25 -1.74
N SER A 369 -12.30 -1.07 -1.66
CA SER A 369 -11.48 -0.85 -2.85
C SER A 369 -11.19 -2.16 -3.57
N GLY A 370 -11.00 -2.09 -4.88
CA GLY A 370 -10.60 -3.25 -5.68
C GLY A 370 -9.25 -3.86 -5.24
N ASP A 371 -8.33 -3.02 -4.72
CA ASP A 371 -7.05 -3.50 -4.19
C ASP A 371 -7.25 -4.37 -2.94
N MET A 372 -8.07 -3.92 -1.98
CA MET A 372 -8.35 -4.69 -0.77
C MET A 372 -9.16 -5.96 -1.08
N ALA A 373 -10.16 -5.87 -1.95
CA ALA A 373 -10.92 -7.02 -2.41
C ALA A 373 -10.02 -8.08 -3.05
N ALA A 374 -9.14 -7.70 -3.96
CA ALA A 374 -8.23 -8.62 -4.63
C ALA A 374 -7.24 -9.29 -3.65
N ARG A 375 -6.71 -8.54 -2.66
CA ARG A 375 -5.81 -9.08 -1.64
C ARG A 375 -6.50 -10.10 -0.73
N ILE A 376 -7.71 -9.80 -0.26
CA ILE A 376 -8.45 -10.71 0.62
C ILE A 376 -8.90 -11.96 -0.16
N LEU A 377 -9.30 -11.80 -1.42
CA LEU A 377 -9.61 -12.94 -2.30
C LEU A 377 -8.37 -13.82 -2.54
N ASP A 378 -7.18 -13.26 -2.70
CA ASP A 378 -5.94 -14.04 -2.82
C ASP A 378 -5.67 -14.85 -1.55
N LEU A 379 -5.88 -14.28 -0.37
CA LEU A 379 -5.81 -15.02 0.91
C LEU A 379 -6.82 -16.17 0.97
N ALA A 380 -8.00 -15.99 0.38
CA ALA A 380 -9.01 -17.06 0.27
C ALA A 380 -8.67 -18.10 -0.81
N GLY A 381 -7.64 -17.86 -1.64
CA GLY A 381 -7.23 -18.77 -2.70
C GLY A 381 -7.76 -18.43 -4.09
N ILE A 382 -8.32 -17.22 -4.28
CA ILE A 382 -8.88 -16.75 -5.55
C ILE A 382 -8.05 -15.58 -6.07
N VAL A 383 -7.32 -15.79 -7.15
CA VAL A 383 -6.41 -14.79 -7.74
C VAL A 383 -7.13 -13.96 -8.79
N CYS A 384 -7.29 -12.67 -8.53
CA CYS A 384 -7.87 -11.70 -9.46
C CYS A 384 -7.08 -10.39 -9.43
N ASN A 385 -7.50 -9.39 -10.20
CA ASN A 385 -6.85 -8.07 -10.13
C ASN A 385 -7.86 -6.95 -9.88
N ARG A 386 -7.39 -5.90 -9.17
CA ARG A 386 -8.12 -4.64 -9.12
C ARG A 386 -8.26 -4.06 -10.52
N ASN A 387 -9.36 -3.39 -10.76
CA ASN A 387 -9.63 -2.71 -12.03
C ASN A 387 -10.50 -1.47 -11.81
N THR A 388 -10.25 -0.43 -12.60
CA THR A 388 -11.18 0.70 -12.66
C THR A 388 -12.48 0.27 -13.30
N ILE A 389 -13.57 0.86 -12.84
CA ILE A 389 -14.91 0.68 -13.40
C ILE A 389 -15.48 2.06 -13.79
N PRO A 390 -16.50 2.13 -14.63
CA PRO A 390 -17.16 3.40 -14.95
C PRO A 390 -17.54 4.17 -13.69
N GLY A 391 -17.13 5.46 -13.63
CA GLY A 391 -17.28 6.32 -12.45
C GLY A 391 -16.08 6.41 -11.53
N ASP A 392 -15.02 5.64 -11.74
CA ASP A 392 -13.76 5.81 -11.02
C ASP A 392 -12.94 6.98 -11.62
N GLU A 393 -12.45 7.87 -10.75
CA GLU A 393 -11.67 9.04 -11.18
C GLU A 393 -10.16 8.76 -11.31
N SER A 394 -9.68 7.65 -10.73
CA SER A 394 -8.26 7.34 -10.65
C SER A 394 -7.98 5.84 -10.57
N ALA A 395 -6.97 5.39 -11.30
CA ALA A 395 -6.46 4.02 -11.23
C ALA A 395 -5.88 3.66 -9.83
N PHE A 396 -5.47 4.65 -9.04
CA PHE A 396 -4.99 4.42 -7.67
C PHE A 396 -6.13 4.09 -6.69
N ARG A 397 -7.34 4.55 -6.98
CA ARG A 397 -8.55 4.32 -6.18
C ARG A 397 -9.58 3.50 -6.96
N ALA A 398 -9.09 2.50 -7.69
CA ALA A 398 -9.96 1.57 -8.40
C ALA A 398 -10.90 0.87 -7.42
N THR A 399 -12.21 0.92 -7.72
CA THR A 399 -13.26 0.34 -6.85
C THR A 399 -13.82 -0.97 -7.39
N GLY A 400 -13.30 -1.47 -8.50
CA GLY A 400 -13.68 -2.74 -9.08
C GLY A 400 -12.59 -3.80 -9.03
N ILE A 401 -13.01 -5.04 -9.22
CA ILE A 401 -12.16 -6.17 -9.56
C ILE A 401 -12.54 -6.71 -10.93
N ARG A 402 -11.57 -7.30 -11.62
CA ARG A 402 -11.77 -7.97 -12.92
C ARG A 402 -11.56 -9.47 -12.75
N LEU A 403 -12.53 -10.25 -13.21
CA LEU A 403 -12.56 -11.69 -13.15
C LEU A 403 -12.59 -12.28 -14.58
N GLY A 404 -11.86 -13.35 -14.79
CA GLY A 404 -11.82 -14.08 -16.05
C GLY A 404 -12.01 -15.58 -15.84
N THR A 405 -12.57 -16.24 -16.83
CA THR A 405 -12.91 -17.67 -16.76
C THR A 405 -12.03 -18.61 -17.60
N PRO A 406 -11.03 -18.16 -18.40
CA PRO A 406 -10.24 -19.10 -19.23
C PRO A 406 -9.57 -20.20 -18.42
N TRP A 407 -8.78 -19.85 -17.39
CA TRP A 407 -8.01 -20.79 -16.59
C TRP A 407 -8.89 -21.84 -15.89
N ILE A 408 -9.92 -21.39 -15.20
CA ILE A 408 -10.82 -22.31 -14.46
C ILE A 408 -11.63 -23.20 -15.40
N THR A 409 -12.03 -22.71 -16.59
CA THR A 409 -12.71 -23.52 -17.60
C THR A 409 -11.79 -24.58 -18.17
N GLN A 410 -10.51 -24.27 -18.39
CA GLN A 410 -9.50 -25.24 -18.82
C GLN A 410 -9.28 -26.32 -17.76
N ARG A 411 -9.52 -26.04 -16.48
CA ARG A 411 -9.50 -26.98 -15.38
C ARG A 411 -10.79 -27.80 -15.24
N GLY A 412 -11.77 -27.61 -16.14
CA GLY A 412 -12.99 -28.41 -16.18
C GLY A 412 -14.22 -27.77 -15.57
N PHE A 413 -14.15 -26.51 -15.09
CA PHE A 413 -15.30 -25.83 -14.48
C PHE A 413 -16.44 -25.65 -15.49
N ARG A 414 -17.66 -25.89 -15.00
CA ARG A 414 -18.92 -25.71 -15.70
C ARG A 414 -19.85 -24.90 -14.78
N GLU A 415 -21.11 -24.74 -15.19
CA GLU A 415 -22.09 -23.93 -14.48
C GLU A 415 -22.25 -24.30 -12.99
N PRO A 416 -22.24 -25.59 -12.55
CA PRO A 416 -22.34 -25.91 -11.14
C PRO A 416 -21.15 -25.41 -10.30
N GLU A 417 -19.91 -25.54 -10.81
CA GLU A 417 -18.71 -25.07 -10.13
C GLU A 417 -18.70 -23.53 -10.11
N ILE A 418 -19.19 -22.88 -11.18
CA ILE A 418 -19.32 -21.42 -11.26
C ILE A 418 -20.36 -20.90 -10.26
N ASP A 419 -21.47 -21.59 -10.05
CA ASP A 419 -22.47 -21.23 -9.04
C ASP A 419 -21.84 -21.23 -7.62
N ARG A 420 -21.11 -22.30 -7.28
CA ARG A 420 -20.38 -22.38 -6.00
C ARG A 420 -19.31 -21.27 -5.89
N LEU A 421 -18.55 -21.05 -6.94
CA LEU A 421 -17.53 -20.00 -6.96
C LEU A 421 -18.14 -18.60 -6.76
N ALA A 422 -19.29 -18.33 -7.38
CA ALA A 422 -19.99 -17.05 -7.21
C ALA A 422 -20.44 -16.85 -5.75
N ASP A 423 -20.90 -17.90 -5.10
CA ASP A 423 -21.27 -17.87 -3.68
C ASP A 423 -20.05 -17.56 -2.80
N ILE A 424 -18.91 -18.23 -3.02
CA ILE A 424 -17.66 -17.97 -2.28
C ILE A 424 -17.18 -16.52 -2.48
N LEU A 425 -17.18 -16.04 -3.73
CA LEU A 425 -16.78 -14.65 -4.05
C LEU A 425 -17.66 -13.64 -3.31
N ALA A 426 -18.99 -13.85 -3.34
CA ALA A 426 -19.94 -12.97 -2.67
C ALA A 426 -19.76 -13.01 -1.14
N ASP A 427 -19.61 -14.19 -0.54
CA ASP A 427 -19.43 -14.36 0.89
C ASP A 427 -18.14 -13.67 1.38
N VAL A 428 -17.02 -13.80 0.64
CA VAL A 428 -15.77 -13.11 0.96
C VAL A 428 -15.92 -11.59 0.83
N LEU A 429 -16.51 -11.10 -0.27
CA LEU A 429 -16.66 -9.67 -0.51
C LEU A 429 -17.58 -9.01 0.52
N PHE A 430 -18.75 -9.61 0.81
CA PHE A 430 -19.67 -9.11 1.84
C PHE A 430 -19.14 -9.31 3.27
N GLY A 431 -18.24 -10.27 3.49
CA GLY A 431 -17.53 -10.45 4.75
C GLY A 431 -16.43 -9.42 5.01
N CYS A 432 -16.05 -8.62 4.01
CA CYS A 432 -15.08 -7.55 4.19
C CYS A 432 -15.65 -6.39 5.00
N GLN A 433 -14.83 -5.82 5.87
CA GLN A 433 -15.11 -4.64 6.68
C GLN A 433 -14.17 -3.51 6.24
N PRO A 434 -14.58 -2.66 5.27
CA PRO A 434 -13.76 -1.54 4.82
C PRO A 434 -13.69 -0.43 5.88
N PHE A 435 -12.59 0.32 5.87
CA PHE A 435 -12.41 1.51 6.71
C PHE A 435 -11.36 2.44 6.11
N SER A 436 -11.35 3.71 6.54
CA SER A 436 -10.32 4.67 6.13
C SER A 436 -9.66 5.32 7.34
N TYR A 437 -8.43 5.77 7.14
CA TYR A 437 -7.73 6.62 8.10
C TYR A 437 -6.86 7.64 7.36
N THR A 438 -6.58 8.76 8.03
CA THR A 438 -5.75 9.82 7.45
C THR A 438 -4.28 9.41 7.51
N SER A 439 -3.59 9.43 6.37
CA SER A 439 -2.17 9.13 6.24
C SER A 439 -1.44 10.33 5.64
N GLY A 440 -0.38 10.80 6.30
CA GLY A 440 0.46 11.87 5.78
C GLY A 440 -0.26 13.21 5.55
N GLY A 441 -1.08 13.64 6.50
CA GLY A 441 -1.78 14.93 6.47
C GLY A 441 -3.20 14.85 5.90
N THR A 442 -3.39 14.96 4.59
CA THR A 442 -4.74 15.02 3.98
C THR A 442 -5.15 13.77 3.22
N ARG A 443 -4.24 12.80 3.06
CA ARG A 443 -4.49 11.61 2.24
C ARG A 443 -5.20 10.54 3.03
N GLN A 444 -6.44 10.19 2.63
CA GLN A 444 -7.14 9.02 3.14
C GLN A 444 -6.56 7.72 2.55
N ALA A 445 -6.20 6.79 3.43
CA ALA A 445 -5.81 5.44 3.07
C ALA A 445 -6.97 4.48 3.32
N TRP A 446 -7.45 3.81 2.26
CA TRP A 446 -8.51 2.81 2.34
C TRP A 446 -7.92 1.44 2.68
N ARG A 447 -8.57 0.74 3.59
CA ARG A 447 -8.21 -0.61 4.05
C ARG A 447 -9.47 -1.45 4.21
N ALA A 448 -9.27 -2.75 4.38
CA ALA A 448 -10.35 -3.66 4.77
C ALA A 448 -9.79 -4.80 5.62
N LYS A 449 -10.64 -5.37 6.45
CA LYS A 449 -10.41 -6.62 7.17
C LYS A 449 -11.54 -7.60 6.91
N ILE A 450 -11.31 -8.87 7.25
CA ILE A 450 -12.30 -9.95 7.13
C ILE A 450 -12.29 -10.77 8.43
N ASP A 451 -13.42 -11.40 8.75
CA ASP A 451 -13.50 -12.36 9.84
C ASP A 451 -12.68 -13.63 9.52
N PHE A 452 -12.00 -14.18 10.54
CA PHE A 452 -11.14 -15.36 10.40
C PHE A 452 -11.92 -16.60 9.93
N ASP A 453 -13.10 -16.84 10.49
CA ASP A 453 -13.87 -18.04 10.16
C ASP A 453 -14.51 -17.93 8.77
N VAL A 454 -14.93 -16.74 8.35
CA VAL A 454 -15.38 -16.46 6.98
C VAL A 454 -14.27 -16.74 5.96
N LEU A 455 -13.04 -16.23 6.23
CA LEU A 455 -11.89 -16.45 5.36
C LEU A 455 -11.55 -17.95 5.25
N ASN A 456 -11.53 -18.67 6.37
CA ASN A 456 -11.20 -20.09 6.38
C ASN A 456 -12.32 -20.96 5.81
N ALA A 457 -13.60 -20.59 5.93
CA ALA A 457 -14.69 -21.22 5.21
C ALA A 457 -14.51 -21.11 3.70
N ALA A 458 -14.15 -19.90 3.21
CA ALA A 458 -13.85 -19.69 1.80
C ALA A 458 -12.66 -20.53 1.32
N ARG A 459 -11.56 -20.59 2.10
CA ARG A 459 -10.38 -21.44 1.79
C ARG A 459 -10.77 -22.93 1.64
N ARG A 460 -11.62 -23.46 2.53
CA ARG A 460 -12.10 -24.85 2.43
C ARG A 460 -12.90 -25.10 1.17
N GLU A 461 -13.80 -24.20 0.81
CA GLU A 461 -14.59 -24.33 -0.41
C GLU A 461 -13.72 -24.23 -1.67
N VAL A 462 -12.75 -23.31 -1.69
CA VAL A 462 -11.75 -23.21 -2.77
C VAL A 462 -10.94 -24.49 -2.87
N ASP A 463 -10.43 -25.03 -1.75
CA ASP A 463 -9.67 -26.28 -1.73
C ASP A 463 -10.49 -27.48 -2.28
N ARG A 464 -11.79 -27.56 -1.96
CA ARG A 464 -12.68 -28.57 -2.56
C ARG A 464 -12.80 -28.40 -4.07
N LEU A 465 -13.03 -27.17 -4.56
CA LEU A 465 -13.12 -26.89 -5.99
C LEU A 465 -11.82 -27.21 -6.75
N VAL A 466 -10.65 -26.89 -6.17
CA VAL A 466 -9.37 -27.15 -6.84
C VAL A 466 -8.96 -28.62 -6.82
N ARG A 467 -9.36 -29.40 -5.82
CA ARG A 467 -9.11 -30.86 -5.77
C ARG A 467 -9.90 -31.63 -6.82
N ASP A 468 -11.13 -31.19 -7.10
CA ASP A 468 -11.99 -31.79 -8.11
C ASP A 468 -11.60 -31.37 -9.53
N ALA A 469 -10.79 -30.30 -9.65
CA ALA A 469 -10.39 -29.70 -10.92
C ALA A 469 -9.23 -30.44 -11.59
N GLY A 470 -9.27 -30.57 -12.92
CA GLY A 470 -8.19 -31.13 -13.72
C GLY A 470 -6.97 -30.21 -13.80
N ILE A 471 -5.82 -30.82 -14.09
CA ILE A 471 -4.58 -30.11 -14.45
C ILE A 471 -3.80 -30.95 -15.45
N ASP A 472 -3.09 -30.33 -16.39
CA ASP A 472 -2.43 -31.02 -17.49
C ASP A 472 -0.88 -31.03 -17.39
N PHE A 473 -0.36 -30.74 -16.19
CA PHE A 473 1.06 -30.80 -15.89
C PHE A 473 1.34 -31.62 -14.62
N PRO A 474 2.54 -32.25 -14.52
CA PRO A 474 2.89 -32.99 -13.31
C PRO A 474 3.00 -32.04 -12.12
N VAL A 475 2.39 -32.44 -11.00
CA VAL A 475 2.49 -31.73 -9.72
C VAL A 475 3.61 -32.40 -8.92
N PRO A 476 4.60 -31.62 -8.43
CA PRO A 476 5.68 -32.15 -7.63
C PRO A 476 5.18 -32.90 -6.37
N ASP A 477 5.81 -34.00 -6.03
CA ASP A 477 5.56 -34.69 -4.77
C ASP A 477 6.34 -34.00 -3.64
N LEU A 478 5.66 -33.18 -2.85
CA LEU A 478 6.24 -32.51 -1.70
C LEU A 478 6.76 -33.45 -0.60
N ALA A 479 6.43 -34.75 -0.65
CA ALA A 479 6.95 -35.69 0.34
C ALA A 479 8.47 -35.90 0.19
N GLU A 480 9.04 -35.62 -0.98
CA GLU A 480 10.47 -35.77 -1.25
C GLU A 480 11.32 -34.61 -0.74
N ASN A 481 10.74 -33.41 -0.52
CA ASN A 481 11.46 -32.26 0.03
C ASN A 481 10.71 -31.66 1.24
N PRO A 482 11.16 -31.94 2.48
CA PRO A 482 10.51 -31.45 3.69
C PRO A 482 10.47 -29.93 3.83
N GLU A 483 11.46 -29.19 3.29
CA GLU A 483 11.52 -27.72 3.36
C GLU A 483 10.46 -27.10 2.46
N ASP A 484 10.35 -27.54 1.21
CA ASP A 484 9.32 -27.08 0.27
C ASP A 484 7.91 -27.44 0.75
N ARG A 485 7.75 -28.61 1.37
CA ARG A 485 6.52 -29.04 2.03
C ARG A 485 6.12 -28.05 3.13
N GLY A 486 7.09 -27.64 3.95
CA GLY A 486 6.87 -26.65 5.00
C GLY A 486 6.37 -25.32 4.46
N VAL A 487 7.00 -24.79 3.41
CA VAL A 487 6.60 -23.54 2.72
C VAL A 487 5.19 -23.68 2.13
N ALA A 488 4.92 -24.77 1.38
CA ALA A 488 3.64 -24.99 0.74
C ALA A 488 2.49 -25.16 1.77
N GLN A 489 2.75 -25.82 2.89
CA GLN A 489 1.76 -25.98 3.95
C GLN A 489 1.44 -24.65 4.63
N LYS A 490 2.43 -23.78 4.81
CA LYS A 490 2.23 -22.43 5.38
C LYS A 490 1.35 -21.53 4.49
N HIS A 491 1.63 -21.52 3.19
CA HIS A 491 0.99 -20.57 2.27
C HIS A 491 -0.28 -21.10 1.61
N PHE A 492 -0.45 -22.43 1.52
CA PHE A 492 -1.59 -23.07 0.83
C PHE A 492 -2.34 -24.06 1.74
N GLY A 493 -1.98 -24.13 3.02
CA GLY A 493 -2.67 -24.99 3.98
C GLY A 493 -4.11 -24.53 4.23
N VAL A 494 -4.99 -25.47 4.52
CA VAL A 494 -6.41 -25.24 4.80
C VAL A 494 -6.79 -25.95 6.10
N LEU A 495 -7.50 -25.24 6.99
CA LEU A 495 -8.00 -25.83 8.22
C LEU A 495 -9.14 -26.82 7.89
N PRO A 496 -9.09 -28.07 8.39
CA PRO A 496 -10.20 -29.03 8.26
C PRO A 496 -11.49 -28.53 8.94
N GLU A 497 -12.65 -29.01 8.49
CA GLU A 497 -13.94 -28.71 9.16
C GLU A 497 -14.00 -29.26 10.59
N ASP A 498 -13.47 -30.47 10.79
CA ASP A 498 -13.44 -31.15 12.07
C ASP A 498 -12.25 -30.76 12.95
N ASP A 499 -11.77 -29.52 12.82
CA ASP A 499 -10.65 -28.95 13.61
C ASP A 499 -11.04 -28.75 15.10
N ALA A 500 -12.16 -29.31 15.51
CA ALA A 500 -12.64 -29.28 16.86
C ALA A 500 -11.75 -30.15 17.77
N LYS A 501 -10.80 -29.48 18.46
CA LYS A 501 -10.13 -29.98 19.65
C LYS A 501 -9.23 -31.20 19.45
N ARG A 502 -8.25 -31.12 18.55
CA ARG A 502 -7.11 -32.06 18.64
C ARG A 502 -6.34 -31.74 19.93
N ALA A 503 -6.60 -32.57 20.94
CA ALA A 503 -5.84 -32.54 22.18
C ALA A 503 -4.45 -33.11 21.94
N GLY A 504 -3.44 -32.51 22.49
CA GLY A 504 -2.04 -32.92 22.41
C GLY A 504 -1.10 -31.74 22.25
N TRP A 505 0.04 -31.83 22.95
CA TRP A 505 1.06 -30.79 22.88
C TRP A 505 1.73 -30.75 21.50
N ALA A 506 1.88 -29.56 20.96
CA ALA A 506 2.61 -29.30 19.74
C ALA A 506 3.44 -28.02 19.87
N THR A 507 4.51 -27.92 19.11
CA THR A 507 5.41 -26.76 19.10
C THR A 507 5.19 -25.94 17.85
N LEU A 508 4.94 -24.64 18.01
CA LEU A 508 4.96 -23.63 16.95
C LEU A 508 6.24 -22.85 17.04
N ASP A 509 7.02 -22.84 15.95
CA ASP A 509 8.20 -21.98 15.81
C ASP A 509 7.75 -20.64 15.21
N VAL A 510 8.02 -19.52 15.90
CA VAL A 510 7.62 -18.17 15.50
C VAL A 510 8.87 -17.33 15.31
N THR A 511 9.16 -16.96 14.07
CA THR A 511 10.38 -16.22 13.69
C THR A 511 10.05 -15.00 12.84
N GLY A 512 10.95 -14.01 12.83
CA GLY A 512 10.76 -12.83 12.01
C GLY A 512 11.60 -11.64 12.45
N PRO A 513 11.40 -10.46 11.86
CA PRO A 513 12.14 -9.26 12.24
C PRO A 513 11.84 -8.79 13.69
N ASP A 514 10.58 -8.91 14.12
CA ASP A 514 10.12 -8.51 15.46
C ASP A 514 9.01 -9.43 15.97
N PRO A 515 9.30 -10.72 16.24
CA PRO A 515 8.30 -11.65 16.74
C PRO A 515 7.88 -11.37 18.20
N ALA A 516 8.72 -10.66 18.98
CA ALA A 516 8.37 -10.29 20.35
C ALA A 516 7.18 -9.34 20.39
N SER A 517 7.21 -8.24 19.64
CA SER A 517 6.07 -7.29 19.57
C SER A 517 4.82 -7.95 18.98
N PHE A 518 4.97 -8.83 17.98
CA PHE A 518 3.86 -9.59 17.42
C PHE A 518 3.18 -10.46 18.48
N LEU A 519 3.98 -11.32 19.16
CA LEU A 519 3.48 -12.23 20.18
C LEU A 519 2.94 -11.46 21.38
N ASN A 520 3.53 -10.31 21.71
CA ASN A 520 3.03 -9.48 22.80
C ASN A 520 1.59 -8.99 22.58
N VAL A 521 1.12 -8.90 21.36
CA VAL A 521 -0.30 -8.62 21.02
C VAL A 521 -1.12 -9.91 20.94
N ALA A 522 -0.55 -10.98 20.38
CA ALA A 522 -1.26 -12.20 20.06
C ALA A 522 -1.53 -13.13 21.24
N VAL A 523 -0.71 -13.05 22.32
CA VAL A 523 -0.83 -13.92 23.49
C VAL A 523 -1.05 -13.11 24.78
N THR A 524 -1.49 -13.75 25.84
CA THR A 524 -1.95 -13.11 27.08
C THR A 524 -0.86 -12.68 28.04
N SER A 525 0.36 -13.26 27.95
CA SER A 525 1.47 -12.95 28.83
C SER A 525 2.35 -11.79 28.32
N ASP A 526 3.12 -11.12 29.19
CA ASP A 526 4.08 -10.09 28.80
C ASP A 526 5.31 -10.72 28.14
N VAL A 527 5.39 -10.63 26.82
CA VAL A 527 6.46 -11.22 26.00
C VAL A 527 7.73 -10.36 26.02
N LEU A 528 7.57 -9.04 26.15
CA LEU A 528 8.70 -8.10 26.11
C LEU A 528 9.58 -8.16 27.36
N ALA A 529 9.06 -8.70 28.46
CA ALA A 529 9.82 -8.95 29.69
C ALA A 529 10.70 -10.21 29.64
N LEU A 530 10.46 -11.15 28.67
CA LEU A 530 11.25 -12.39 28.56
C LEU A 530 12.67 -12.12 28.08
N ARG A 531 13.65 -12.78 28.70
CA ARG A 531 15.05 -12.83 28.22
C ARG A 531 15.31 -14.08 27.42
N ASP A 532 16.39 -14.09 26.66
CA ASP A 532 16.81 -15.28 25.91
C ASP A 532 16.99 -16.47 26.82
N GLY A 533 16.36 -17.59 26.50
CA GLY A 533 16.31 -18.80 27.29
C GLY A 533 15.17 -18.89 28.33
N ASP A 534 14.47 -17.79 28.60
CA ASP A 534 13.34 -17.80 29.54
C ASP A 534 12.08 -18.44 28.92
N SER A 535 11.21 -18.92 29.81
CA SER A 535 9.92 -19.49 29.44
C SER A 535 8.84 -18.99 30.39
N GLN A 536 7.64 -18.79 29.90
CA GLN A 536 6.47 -18.41 30.70
C GLN A 536 5.19 -19.09 30.21
N PRO A 537 4.21 -19.32 31.12
CA PRO A 537 2.89 -19.75 30.69
C PRO A 537 2.18 -18.64 29.92
N THR A 538 1.34 -19.03 28.99
CA THR A 538 0.55 -18.09 28.19
C THR A 538 -0.72 -18.72 27.68
N ARG A 539 -1.62 -17.91 27.09
CA ARG A 539 -2.79 -18.39 26.35
C ARG A 539 -2.90 -17.67 25.01
N VAL A 540 -3.47 -18.36 24.06
CA VAL A 540 -3.93 -17.77 22.80
C VAL A 540 -5.44 -17.67 22.88
N LEU A 541 -5.99 -16.46 22.73
CA LEU A 541 -7.43 -16.23 22.76
C LEU A 541 -7.93 -15.85 21.37
N ASP A 542 -9.23 -16.06 21.16
CA ASP A 542 -9.96 -15.49 20.03
C ASP A 542 -10.48 -14.07 20.35
N PRO A 543 -11.07 -13.36 19.37
CA PRO A 543 -11.63 -12.03 19.60
C PRO A 543 -12.77 -11.97 20.64
N ALA A 544 -13.46 -13.10 20.90
CA ALA A 544 -14.50 -13.20 21.92
C ALA A 544 -13.96 -13.45 23.33
N GLY A 545 -12.62 -13.58 23.48
CA GLY A 545 -11.97 -13.84 24.76
C GLY A 545 -11.95 -15.33 25.14
N GLU A 546 -12.39 -16.21 24.26
CA GLU A 546 -12.38 -17.67 24.49
C GLU A 546 -10.97 -18.22 24.24
N THR A 547 -10.57 -19.17 25.09
CA THR A 547 -9.24 -19.79 24.98
C THR A 547 -9.17 -20.77 23.80
N LEU A 548 -8.37 -20.42 22.78
CA LEU A 548 -8.05 -21.33 21.67
C LEU A 548 -7.07 -22.42 22.13
N ALA A 549 -6.02 -22.03 22.88
CA ALA A 549 -5.05 -22.95 23.47
C ALA A 549 -4.38 -22.33 24.70
N ARG A 550 -4.00 -23.20 25.66
CA ARG A 550 -3.03 -22.88 26.71
C ARG A 550 -1.65 -23.27 26.22
N GLY A 551 -0.63 -22.55 26.65
CA GLY A 551 0.71 -22.85 26.17
C GLY A 551 1.84 -22.34 27.03
N VAL A 552 3.03 -22.70 26.62
CA VAL A 552 4.30 -22.15 27.12
C VAL A 552 4.98 -21.41 26.01
N LEU A 553 5.30 -20.14 26.26
CA LEU A 553 6.13 -19.35 25.37
C LEU A 553 7.59 -19.42 25.86
N HIS A 554 8.49 -19.85 24.99
CA HIS A 554 9.93 -19.93 25.21
C HIS A 554 10.65 -19.01 24.22
N ARG A 555 11.49 -18.11 24.71
CA ARG A 555 12.34 -17.25 23.91
C ARG A 555 13.64 -17.97 23.57
N VAL A 556 13.79 -18.41 22.34
CA VAL A 556 14.98 -19.15 21.88
C VAL A 556 16.17 -18.23 21.66
N GLY A 557 15.91 -16.99 21.27
CA GLY A 557 16.91 -15.95 21.01
C GLY A 557 16.31 -14.73 20.36
N VAL A 558 17.17 -13.81 19.93
CA VAL A 558 16.75 -12.61 19.21
C VAL A 558 16.04 -13.02 17.90
N GLY A 559 14.77 -12.63 17.76
CA GLY A 559 13.98 -12.92 16.54
C GLY A 559 13.39 -14.34 16.47
N ALA A 560 13.44 -15.16 17.53
CA ALA A 560 12.93 -16.53 17.53
C ALA A 560 12.26 -16.93 18.85
N PHE A 561 11.05 -17.46 18.74
CA PHE A 561 10.27 -17.98 19.86
C PHE A 561 9.69 -19.36 19.53
N ARG A 562 9.49 -20.18 20.55
CA ARG A 562 8.70 -21.41 20.48
C ARG A 562 7.47 -21.27 21.36
N LEU A 563 6.30 -21.48 20.75
CA LEU A 563 5.05 -21.52 21.45
C LEU A 563 4.57 -22.99 21.50
N HIS A 564 4.67 -23.61 22.68
CA HIS A 564 4.12 -24.95 22.91
C HIS A 564 2.64 -24.80 23.27
N VAL A 565 1.74 -25.48 22.57
CA VAL A 565 0.28 -25.39 22.78
C VAL A 565 -0.31 -26.76 23.09
N ASP A 566 -1.30 -26.80 23.99
CA ASP A 566 -1.92 -28.03 24.49
C ASP A 566 -3.00 -28.59 23.60
N GLN A 567 -3.50 -27.81 22.65
CA GLN A 567 -4.56 -28.17 21.73
C GLN A 567 -4.61 -27.24 20.52
N ASN A 568 -5.36 -27.65 19.48
CA ASN A 568 -5.70 -26.81 18.32
C ASN A 568 -4.49 -26.21 17.58
N SER A 569 -3.35 -26.91 17.56
CA SER A 569 -2.08 -26.36 17.05
C SER A 569 -2.17 -25.84 15.61
N GLU A 570 -2.90 -26.53 14.73
CA GLU A 570 -3.09 -26.11 13.33
C GLU A 570 -3.93 -24.82 13.25
N ARG A 571 -5.03 -24.71 14.04
CA ARG A 571 -5.86 -23.51 14.12
C ARG A 571 -5.09 -22.34 14.71
N VAL A 572 -4.31 -22.56 15.77
CA VAL A 572 -3.45 -21.52 16.37
C VAL A 572 -2.39 -21.06 15.35
N ALA A 573 -1.74 -21.99 14.65
CA ALA A 573 -0.75 -21.64 13.63
C ALA A 573 -1.38 -20.81 12.50
N MET A 574 -2.56 -21.20 12.02
CA MET A 574 -3.28 -20.45 10.99
C MET A 574 -3.73 -19.07 11.51
N TRP A 575 -4.26 -19.01 12.73
CA TRP A 575 -4.63 -17.75 13.37
C TRP A 575 -3.44 -16.76 13.44
N LEU A 576 -2.29 -17.21 13.91
CA LEU A 576 -1.10 -16.38 14.00
C LEU A 576 -0.57 -15.95 12.61
N ARG A 577 -0.67 -16.81 11.59
CA ARG A 577 -0.30 -16.46 10.21
C ARG A 577 -1.25 -15.39 9.64
N ASP A 578 -2.56 -15.58 9.79
CA ASP A 578 -3.56 -14.63 9.30
C ASP A 578 -3.49 -13.28 10.02
N LEU A 579 -3.15 -13.28 11.32
CA LEU A 579 -2.83 -12.04 12.06
C LEU A 579 -1.60 -11.34 11.48
N SER A 580 -0.55 -12.11 11.15
CA SER A 580 0.68 -11.58 10.54
C SER A 580 0.43 -10.99 9.14
N ASP A 581 -0.51 -11.54 8.36
CA ASP A 581 -0.93 -10.99 7.07
C ASP A 581 -1.62 -9.62 7.22
N GLY A 582 -2.25 -9.36 8.37
CA GLY A 582 -2.81 -8.07 8.73
C GLY A 582 -4.18 -7.75 8.12
N PHE A 583 -4.89 -8.74 7.59
CA PHE A 583 -6.23 -8.58 6.99
C PHE A 583 -7.36 -9.20 7.83
N VAL A 584 -7.04 -9.93 8.89
CA VAL A 584 -8.06 -10.52 9.77
C VAL A 584 -8.46 -9.55 10.86
N ALA A 585 -9.77 -9.43 11.10
CA ALA A 585 -10.33 -8.68 12.23
C ALA A 585 -10.10 -9.48 13.53
N PHE A 586 -9.41 -8.86 14.48
CA PHE A 586 -9.08 -9.48 15.77
C PHE A 586 -9.60 -8.68 16.98
N ASP A 587 -10.13 -7.49 16.76
CA ASP A 587 -10.85 -6.69 17.74
C ASP A 587 -12.14 -6.16 17.09
N PRO A 588 -13.33 -6.68 17.46
CA PRO A 588 -14.58 -6.25 16.85
C PRO A 588 -14.94 -4.78 17.07
N GLN A 589 -14.33 -4.16 18.08
CA GLN A 589 -14.58 -2.77 18.42
C GLN A 589 -13.48 -1.83 17.91
N ASP A 590 -12.39 -2.37 17.32
CA ASP A 590 -11.25 -1.59 16.84
C ASP A 590 -10.74 -2.11 15.51
N ILE A 591 -11.42 -1.72 14.44
CA ILE A 591 -11.05 -2.11 13.08
C ILE A 591 -9.66 -1.60 12.65
N TYR A 592 -9.17 -0.52 13.29
CA TYR A 592 -7.91 0.14 12.94
C TYR A 592 -6.69 -0.60 13.48
N ALA A 593 -6.81 -1.28 14.63
CA ALA A 593 -5.69 -1.93 15.29
C ALA A 593 -4.99 -2.95 14.37
N LYS A 594 -3.65 -2.99 14.44
CA LYS A 594 -2.81 -3.96 13.72
C LYS A 594 -1.96 -4.73 14.70
N VAL A 595 -1.74 -6.00 14.39
CA VAL A 595 -0.69 -6.77 15.04
C VAL A 595 0.64 -6.41 14.37
N PRO A 596 1.73 -6.12 15.13
CA PRO A 596 3.07 -5.96 14.57
C PRO A 596 3.49 -7.17 13.74
N GLY A 597 4.44 -7.02 12.84
CA GLY A 597 4.88 -8.13 11.98
C GLY A 597 5.70 -7.64 10.78
N PRO A 598 6.05 -8.53 9.85
CA PRO A 598 5.57 -9.92 9.68
C PRO A 598 6.30 -10.96 10.54
N VAL A 599 5.65 -12.12 10.74
CA VAL A 599 6.27 -13.31 11.33
C VAL A 599 5.99 -14.56 10.49
N SER A 600 6.92 -15.53 10.56
CA SER A 600 6.73 -16.87 10.02
C SER A 600 6.35 -17.82 11.15
N VAL A 601 5.30 -18.64 10.95
CA VAL A 601 4.84 -19.60 11.94
C VAL A 601 4.88 -21.00 11.34
N SER A 602 5.61 -21.91 11.97
CA SER A 602 5.74 -23.33 11.56
C SER A 602 5.30 -24.24 12.69
N VAL A 603 4.58 -25.32 12.36
CA VAL A 603 4.31 -26.41 13.29
C VAL A 603 5.48 -27.40 13.18
N LEU A 604 6.16 -27.66 14.28
CA LEU A 604 7.24 -28.64 14.31
C LEU A 604 6.64 -30.06 14.48
N SER A 605 7.33 -31.06 13.90
CA SER A 605 6.89 -32.46 13.92
C SER A 605 7.08 -33.16 15.27
N ASP A 606 8.00 -32.65 16.08
CA ASP A 606 8.38 -33.30 17.33
C ASP A 606 7.45 -32.90 18.47
N GLU A 607 6.97 -33.87 19.23
CA GLU A 607 6.18 -33.65 20.41
C GLU A 607 7.07 -33.09 21.53
N PRO A 608 6.73 -31.93 22.15
CA PRO A 608 7.60 -31.30 23.13
C PRO A 608 7.59 -32.07 24.46
N ASP A 609 8.76 -32.17 25.09
CA ASP A 609 8.88 -32.63 26.47
C ASP A 609 8.43 -31.49 27.43
N MET A 610 7.17 -31.56 27.88
CA MET A 610 6.58 -30.55 28.76
C MET A 610 7.00 -30.71 30.22
N SER A 611 7.68 -31.83 30.59
CA SER A 611 8.12 -32.06 31.98
C SER A 611 9.18 -31.08 32.47
N GLN A 612 9.88 -30.43 31.56
CA GLN A 612 10.86 -29.39 31.85
C GLN A 612 10.24 -28.06 32.33
N PHE A 613 8.94 -27.86 32.12
CA PHE A 613 8.23 -26.64 32.47
C PHE A 613 7.36 -26.90 33.73
N GLY A 614 7.76 -26.37 34.89
CA GLY A 614 7.08 -26.60 36.19
C GLY A 614 5.94 -25.61 36.46
N PHE A 615 5.05 -25.37 35.49
CA PHE A 615 3.91 -24.44 35.65
C PHE A 615 2.65 -25.13 36.18
N ASP A 616 1.94 -24.43 37.11
CA ASP A 616 0.63 -24.83 37.60
C ASP A 616 -0.45 -24.37 36.59
N TRP A 617 -1.00 -25.33 35.83
CA TRP A 617 -2.01 -25.11 34.79
C TRP A 617 -3.45 -25.05 35.34
N ASP A 618 -3.68 -25.45 36.60
CA ASP A 618 -5.01 -25.55 37.20
C ASP A 618 -5.50 -24.18 37.73
N ALA A 619 -4.62 -23.20 37.86
CA ALA A 619 -5.03 -21.84 38.20
C ALA A 619 -5.85 -21.21 37.06
N GLU A 620 -7.01 -20.66 37.39
CA GLU A 620 -7.96 -20.08 36.45
C GLU A 620 -7.32 -19.03 35.54
N ASP A 621 -6.36 -18.26 36.03
CA ASP A 621 -5.66 -17.20 35.30
C ASP A 621 -4.20 -17.53 34.93
N ALA A 622 -3.81 -18.83 35.01
CA ALA A 622 -2.46 -19.22 34.61
C ALA A 622 -2.12 -18.74 33.20
N GLY A 623 -1.02 -17.99 33.09
CA GLY A 623 -0.54 -17.44 31.80
C GLY A 623 -1.25 -16.16 31.33
N ILE A 624 -2.08 -15.54 32.19
CA ILE A 624 -2.70 -14.24 31.86
C ILE A 624 -2.06 -13.15 32.71
N ASP A 625 -1.47 -12.14 32.08
CA ASP A 625 -1.07 -10.92 32.72
C ASP A 625 -2.27 -9.96 32.81
N ALA A 626 -2.89 -9.91 33.99
CA ALA A 626 -4.06 -9.06 34.22
C ALA A 626 -3.78 -7.57 34.01
N ASN A 627 -2.54 -7.15 34.24
CA ASN A 627 -2.14 -5.74 34.11
C ASN A 627 -1.74 -5.33 32.73
N LYS A 628 -1.58 -6.28 31.81
CA LYS A 628 -1.18 -5.99 30.43
C LYS A 628 -2.23 -5.15 29.72
N PRO A 629 -1.86 -4.01 29.09
CA PRO A 629 -2.84 -3.08 28.54
C PRO A 629 -3.61 -3.65 27.37
N TYR A 630 -2.98 -4.52 26.57
CA TYR A 630 -3.64 -5.12 25.42
C TYR A 630 -3.11 -6.51 25.10
N TYR A 631 -4.01 -7.42 24.82
CA TYR A 631 -3.87 -8.68 24.09
C TYR A 631 -5.19 -9.02 23.42
N ILE A 632 -5.16 -9.84 22.38
CA ILE A 632 -6.39 -10.23 21.67
C ILE A 632 -7.37 -10.89 22.64
N GLY A 633 -8.65 -10.46 22.63
CA GLY A 633 -9.71 -10.95 23.51
C GLY A 633 -9.73 -10.32 24.92
N CYS A 634 -8.78 -9.44 25.28
CA CYS A 634 -8.71 -8.87 26.62
C CYS A 634 -9.97 -8.07 27.01
N ARG A 635 -10.62 -7.42 26.05
CA ARG A 635 -11.83 -6.60 26.30
C ARG A 635 -13.07 -7.46 26.58
N ALA A 636 -13.20 -8.56 25.86
CA ALA A 636 -14.31 -9.49 26.08
C ALA A 636 -14.25 -10.15 27.47
N ARG A 637 -13.03 -10.33 28.00
CA ARG A 637 -12.83 -10.83 29.38
C ARG A 637 -13.20 -9.81 30.46
N GLY A 638 -13.08 -8.52 30.16
CA GLY A 638 -13.30 -7.45 31.16
C GLY A 638 -12.18 -7.30 32.17
N PRO A 639 -12.33 -6.40 33.16
CA PRO A 639 -11.34 -6.15 34.19
C PRO A 639 -11.17 -7.36 35.13
N VAL A 640 -9.92 -7.62 35.53
CA VAL A 640 -9.53 -8.71 36.42
C VAL A 640 -9.09 -8.15 37.81
N GLY A 641 -8.61 -6.91 37.86
CA GLY A 641 -8.09 -6.21 39.04
C GLY A 641 -9.09 -5.22 39.65
N GLY A 642 -8.63 -4.57 40.72
CA GLY A 642 -9.39 -3.45 41.30
C GLY A 642 -9.30 -2.20 40.47
N ALA A 643 -10.43 -1.47 40.30
CA ALA A 643 -10.51 -0.22 39.59
C ALA A 643 -9.57 0.86 40.15
N LEU A 644 -8.78 1.49 39.29
CA LEU A 644 -7.94 2.64 39.62
C LEU A 644 -8.76 3.94 39.49
N PRO A 645 -8.43 4.98 40.31
CA PRO A 645 -9.13 6.26 40.23
C PRO A 645 -8.81 7.03 38.92
N ALA A 646 -9.74 7.81 38.47
CA ALA A 646 -9.51 8.76 37.39
C ALA A 646 -8.56 9.88 37.83
N PHE A 647 -7.70 10.33 36.90
CA PHE A 647 -6.86 11.51 37.11
C PHE A 647 -7.72 12.77 37.21
N GLN A 648 -7.49 13.56 38.23
CA GLN A 648 -8.11 14.87 38.44
C GLN A 648 -7.00 15.89 38.70
N TRP A 649 -6.94 16.89 37.83
CA TRP A 649 -6.03 18.02 38.03
C TRP A 649 -6.77 19.20 38.62
N VAL A 650 -6.19 19.81 39.63
CA VAL A 650 -6.64 21.05 40.20
C VAL A 650 -5.57 22.10 39.94
N GLU A 651 -5.90 23.12 39.22
CA GLU A 651 -4.95 24.20 38.94
C GLU A 651 -4.49 24.83 40.25
N PRO A 652 -3.17 25.03 40.44
CA PRO A 652 -2.62 25.70 41.59
C PRO A 652 -3.20 27.13 41.70
N GLU A 653 -3.43 27.62 42.93
CA GLU A 653 -3.78 29.04 43.16
C GLU A 653 -2.65 29.94 42.59
N ASP A 654 -3.01 31.11 42.03
CA ASP A 654 -2.06 32.08 41.50
C ASP A 654 -0.97 32.45 42.54
N GLY A 655 0.25 31.98 42.28
CA GLY A 655 1.45 32.27 43.04
C GLY A 655 2.19 33.51 42.51
N SER A 656 3.39 33.76 43.07
CA SER A 656 4.29 34.76 42.46
C SER A 656 4.79 34.25 41.11
N LEU A 657 4.81 35.13 40.04
CA LEU A 657 5.31 34.79 38.74
C LEU A 657 6.73 34.20 38.80
N GLN A 658 6.94 33.11 38.12
CA GLN A 658 8.25 32.51 37.94
C GLN A 658 9.07 33.34 36.91
N THR A 659 10.39 33.22 36.95
CA THR A 659 11.27 33.90 36.01
C THR A 659 12.19 32.90 35.31
N THR A 660 12.39 33.06 34.00
CA THR A 660 13.33 32.24 33.23
C THR A 660 14.78 32.63 33.56
N THR A 661 15.73 31.79 33.16
CA THR A 661 17.16 32.11 33.29
C THR A 661 17.56 33.30 32.41
N LEU A 662 16.76 33.68 31.41
CA LEU A 662 16.94 34.78 30.49
C LEU A 662 16.26 36.07 30.96
N HIS A 663 15.47 36.05 32.04
CA HIS A 663 14.62 37.16 32.47
C HIS A 663 15.40 38.49 32.67
N ALA A 664 16.57 38.46 33.31
CA ALA A 664 17.40 39.63 33.48
C ALA A 664 17.91 40.19 32.15
N LEU A 665 18.29 39.32 31.23
CA LEU A 665 18.74 39.66 29.90
C LEU A 665 17.61 40.27 29.05
N HIS A 666 16.37 39.79 29.17
CA HIS A 666 15.22 40.38 28.47
C HIS A 666 15.02 41.84 28.87
N LYS A 667 15.10 42.12 30.15
CA LYS A 667 14.99 43.49 30.67
C LYS A 667 16.16 44.39 30.22
N GLU A 668 17.37 43.85 30.16
CA GLU A 668 18.53 44.53 29.63
C GLU A 668 18.35 44.91 28.13
N LEU A 669 17.76 43.98 27.34
CA LEU A 669 17.43 44.16 25.93
C LEU A 669 16.20 45.04 25.69
N GLY A 670 15.55 45.54 26.73
CA GLY A 670 14.40 46.45 26.65
C GLY A 670 13.06 45.75 26.35
N ALA A 671 12.93 44.48 26.62
CA ALA A 671 11.68 43.71 26.39
C ALA A 671 10.55 44.27 27.27
N LYS A 672 9.34 44.31 26.70
CA LYS A 672 8.10 44.48 27.48
C LYS A 672 7.71 43.11 28.04
N MET A 673 7.65 43.02 29.36
CA MET A 673 7.31 41.79 30.08
C MET A 673 5.82 41.71 30.39
N VAL A 674 5.25 40.50 30.40
CA VAL A 674 3.86 40.19 30.72
C VAL A 674 3.76 38.85 31.44
N PRO A 675 2.75 38.63 32.28
CA PRO A 675 2.40 37.30 32.78
C PRO A 675 1.94 36.40 31.65
N PHE A 676 2.54 35.20 31.60
CA PHE A 676 2.17 34.16 30.62
C PHE A 676 2.42 32.77 31.25
N ALA A 677 1.39 31.94 31.35
CA ALA A 677 1.49 30.57 31.88
C ALA A 677 2.24 30.49 33.23
N GLY A 678 1.99 31.45 34.15
CA GLY A 678 2.66 31.54 35.46
C GLY A 678 4.06 32.14 35.43
N TRP A 679 4.59 32.55 34.26
CA TRP A 679 5.92 33.14 34.07
C TRP A 679 5.87 34.62 33.71
N ASP A 680 6.92 35.41 34.06
CA ASP A 680 7.14 36.77 33.59
C ASP A 680 7.96 36.72 32.27
N MET A 681 7.31 36.90 31.10
CA MET A 681 7.83 36.63 29.78
C MET A 681 7.89 37.85 28.87
N PRO A 682 8.83 37.94 27.92
CA PRO A 682 8.88 39.02 26.92
C PRO A 682 7.73 38.87 25.90
N VAL A 683 6.81 39.87 25.86
CA VAL A 683 5.75 39.90 24.85
C VAL A 683 6.25 40.46 23.52
N TRP A 684 7.16 41.45 23.55
CA TRP A 684 7.94 41.95 22.41
C TRP A 684 9.16 42.78 22.89
N TYR A 685 10.14 42.99 22.00
CA TYR A 685 11.29 43.87 22.20
C TYR A 685 11.16 45.20 21.41
N THR A 686 10.59 45.06 20.19
CA THR A 686 10.39 46.22 19.27
C THR A 686 8.90 46.37 18.94
N SER A 687 8.39 45.51 18.05
CA SER A 687 6.97 45.40 17.70
C SER A 687 6.69 44.01 17.12
N VAL A 688 5.43 43.53 17.23
CA VAL A 688 5.01 42.23 16.74
C VAL A 688 5.32 42.05 15.25
N SER A 689 4.99 43.04 14.41
CA SER A 689 5.22 42.97 12.97
C SER A 689 6.71 43.02 12.57
N ALA A 690 7.52 43.76 13.29
CA ALA A 690 8.95 43.82 13.01
C ALA A 690 9.65 42.50 13.37
N GLU A 691 9.29 41.91 14.51
CA GLU A 691 9.83 40.61 14.98
C GLU A 691 9.35 39.47 14.12
N HIS A 692 8.06 39.47 13.72
CA HIS A 692 7.51 38.53 12.75
C HIS A 692 8.31 38.59 11.42
N SER A 693 8.45 39.76 10.84
CA SER A 693 9.18 39.96 9.59
C SER A 693 10.66 39.59 9.72
N ALA A 694 11.32 39.91 10.86
CA ALA A 694 12.68 39.50 11.12
C ALA A 694 12.87 37.98 11.14
N THR A 695 11.88 37.24 11.65
CA THR A 695 11.91 35.77 11.62
C THR A 695 11.71 35.23 10.21
N ARG A 696 10.77 35.76 9.42
CA ARG A 696 10.51 35.33 8.04
C ARG A 696 11.68 35.62 7.09
N ASN A 697 12.35 36.76 7.24
CA ASN A 697 13.39 37.24 6.32
C ASN A 697 14.81 37.02 6.82
N GLY A 698 14.99 36.66 8.10
CA GLY A 698 16.29 36.51 8.75
C GLY A 698 16.33 35.33 9.72
N ALA A 699 16.45 35.62 11.01
CA ALA A 699 16.37 34.63 12.08
C ALA A 699 15.77 35.29 13.34
N GLY A 700 14.70 34.69 13.86
CA GLY A 700 14.14 35.01 15.17
C GLY A 700 14.74 34.12 16.25
N LEU A 701 15.01 34.72 17.41
CA LEU A 701 15.53 34.06 18.60
C LEU A 701 14.53 34.19 19.74
N PHE A 702 14.02 33.05 20.22
CA PHE A 702 12.92 32.96 21.16
C PHE A 702 13.38 32.36 22.49
N ASP A 703 12.95 32.93 23.59
CA ASP A 703 12.98 32.28 24.89
C ASP A 703 11.82 31.29 25.00
N VAL A 704 12.15 30.02 25.00
CA VAL A 704 11.22 28.91 25.27
C VAL A 704 11.65 28.10 26.49
N SER A 705 12.52 28.67 27.34
CA SER A 705 13.06 28.01 28.54
C SER A 705 12.04 27.76 29.66
N HIS A 706 10.84 28.34 29.53
CA HIS A 706 9.69 28.05 30.38
C HIS A 706 9.01 26.72 30.06
N MET A 707 9.27 26.14 28.87
CA MET A 707 8.76 24.79 28.47
C MET A 707 9.38 23.68 29.34
N GLY A 708 8.60 22.64 29.62
CA GLY A 708 9.09 21.45 30.33
C GLY A 708 9.98 20.58 29.45
N VAL A 709 11.03 20.02 30.06
CA VAL A 709 11.93 19.07 29.38
C VAL A 709 12.10 17.85 30.26
N PHE A 710 11.49 16.74 29.88
CA PHE A 710 11.58 15.47 30.59
C PHE A 710 12.48 14.50 29.85
N ASP A 711 13.25 13.68 30.55
CA ASP A 711 13.98 12.58 29.94
C ASP A 711 13.50 11.21 30.46
N PHE A 712 13.66 10.20 29.60
CA PHE A 712 13.34 8.81 29.88
C PHE A 712 14.53 7.95 29.45
N GLN A 713 15.11 7.18 30.35
CA GLN A 713 16.30 6.39 30.06
C GLN A 713 16.18 4.99 30.61
N GLY A 714 16.35 3.97 29.77
CA GLY A 714 16.33 2.55 30.10
C GLY A 714 15.56 1.71 29.09
N GLU A 715 15.73 0.39 29.18
CA GLU A 715 15.17 -0.57 28.22
C GLU A 715 13.63 -0.50 28.07
N GLY A 716 12.91 -0.09 29.12
CA GLY A 716 11.44 0.04 29.10
C GLY A 716 10.92 1.38 28.59
N ALA A 717 11.78 2.37 28.33
CA ALA A 717 11.34 3.73 28.00
C ALA A 717 10.51 3.78 26.69
N GLU A 718 10.94 3.08 25.64
CA GLU A 718 10.21 3.01 24.37
C GLU A 718 8.81 2.41 24.55
N GLU A 719 8.73 1.27 25.24
CA GLU A 719 7.48 0.55 25.47
C GLU A 719 6.48 1.38 26.28
N PHE A 720 6.97 2.00 27.37
CA PHE A 720 6.15 2.88 28.21
C PHE A 720 5.64 4.09 27.43
N LEU A 721 6.52 4.82 26.74
CA LEU A 721 6.17 6.00 25.94
C LEU A 721 5.21 5.65 24.80
N ASN A 722 5.39 4.48 24.18
CA ASN A 722 4.49 4.02 23.13
C ASN A 722 3.08 3.71 23.66
N ALA A 723 2.96 3.15 24.86
CA ALA A 723 1.65 2.92 25.48
C ALA A 723 1.02 4.21 26.03
N LEU A 724 1.83 5.16 26.51
CA LEU A 724 1.39 6.43 27.06
C LEU A 724 0.83 7.40 26.01
N THR A 725 1.47 7.49 24.84
CA THR A 725 1.27 8.57 23.88
C THR A 725 0.60 8.11 22.58
N ALA A 726 -0.06 9.03 21.87
CA ALA A 726 -0.90 8.72 20.71
C ALA A 726 -0.12 8.37 19.43
N ASN A 727 1.08 8.95 19.22
CA ASN A 727 1.92 8.61 18.08
C ASN A 727 2.75 7.33 18.35
N ASP A 728 3.27 6.72 17.29
CA ASP A 728 4.01 5.46 17.34
C ASP A 728 5.50 5.72 17.61
N VAL A 729 5.91 5.51 18.86
CA VAL A 729 7.28 5.75 19.32
C VAL A 729 8.23 4.66 18.80
N THR A 730 7.74 3.46 18.52
CA THR A 730 8.57 2.35 18.01
C THR A 730 9.13 2.61 16.61
N THR A 731 8.46 3.48 15.84
CA THR A 731 8.90 3.89 14.50
C THR A 731 9.88 5.06 14.50
N LEU A 732 10.15 5.63 15.69
CA LEU A 732 11.04 6.77 15.83
C LEU A 732 12.51 6.31 15.85
N GLU A 733 13.25 6.59 14.77
CA GLU A 733 14.67 6.24 14.66
C GLU A 733 15.54 7.09 15.60
N THR A 734 16.64 6.52 16.08
CA THR A 734 17.66 7.28 16.83
C THR A 734 18.15 8.49 16.02
N GLY A 735 18.22 9.65 16.65
CA GLY A 735 18.55 10.91 15.99
C GLY A 735 17.37 11.62 15.32
N LYS A 736 16.13 11.18 15.61
CA LYS A 736 14.89 11.77 15.10
C LYS A 736 13.98 12.24 16.21
N ALA A 737 12.99 13.04 15.81
CA ALA A 737 11.92 13.52 16.68
C ALA A 737 10.56 13.39 15.97
N HIS A 738 9.48 13.38 16.73
CA HIS A 738 8.13 13.50 16.19
C HIS A 738 7.18 14.26 17.14
N TYR A 739 6.22 14.92 16.53
CA TYR A 739 5.09 15.52 17.24
C TYR A 739 4.16 14.44 17.76
N ASN A 740 3.62 14.59 18.98
CA ASN A 740 2.83 13.58 19.65
C ASN A 740 1.81 14.22 20.60
N TYR A 741 0.97 13.42 21.25
CA TYR A 741 -0.04 13.86 22.21
C TYR A 741 -0.01 13.01 23.47
N LEU A 742 -0.18 13.66 24.61
CA LEU A 742 -0.68 13.07 25.84
C LEU A 742 -2.21 13.22 25.84
N LEU A 743 -2.93 12.11 25.79
CA LEU A 743 -4.39 12.11 25.89
C LEU A 743 -4.84 11.73 27.29
N GLY A 744 -5.95 12.29 27.71
CA GLY A 744 -6.72 11.78 28.84
C GLY A 744 -7.46 10.50 28.45
N VAL A 745 -7.96 9.76 29.42
CA VAL A 745 -8.79 8.56 29.20
C VAL A 745 -10.09 8.88 28.46
N ASP A 746 -10.48 10.15 28.39
CA ASP A 746 -11.63 10.69 27.64
C ASP A 746 -11.31 11.04 26.19
N GLY A 747 -10.06 10.86 25.75
CA GLY A 747 -9.59 11.13 24.40
C GLY A 747 -9.30 12.60 24.09
N ILE A 748 -9.40 13.49 25.09
CA ILE A 748 -9.04 14.91 24.96
C ILE A 748 -7.54 15.07 25.23
N PRO A 749 -6.80 15.92 24.49
CA PRO A 749 -5.40 16.19 24.81
C PRO A 749 -5.22 16.79 26.22
N ILE A 750 -4.39 16.16 27.02
CA ILE A 750 -3.81 16.75 28.22
C ILE A 750 -2.75 17.75 27.81
N ASP A 751 -1.96 17.38 26.79
CA ASP A 751 -0.98 18.26 26.13
C ASP A 751 -0.63 17.77 24.72
N ASP A 752 -0.10 18.68 23.89
CA ASP A 752 0.64 18.37 22.68
C ASP A 752 2.14 18.48 22.95
N ILE A 753 2.90 17.48 22.53
CA ILE A 753 4.27 17.27 22.93
C ILE A 753 5.19 16.95 21.76
N PHE A 754 6.50 17.09 21.98
CA PHE A 754 7.53 16.58 21.07
C PHE A 754 8.36 15.50 21.76
N ILE A 755 8.60 14.37 21.06
CA ILE A 755 9.48 13.29 21.55
C ILE A 755 10.69 13.21 20.63
N TYR A 756 11.89 13.17 21.24
CA TYR A 756 13.19 13.07 20.60
C TYR A 756 13.86 11.78 21.04
N ARG A 757 14.38 10.97 20.10
CA ARG A 757 15.14 9.76 20.41
C ARG A 757 16.63 10.01 20.24
N LEU A 758 17.36 10.14 21.35
CA LEU A 758 18.80 10.41 21.36
C LEU A 758 19.67 9.16 21.28
N ALA A 759 19.19 8.06 21.84
CA ALA A 759 19.80 6.73 21.78
C ALA A 759 18.69 5.66 21.74
N PRO A 760 18.99 4.38 21.49
CA PRO A 760 17.98 3.33 21.43
C PRO A 760 17.04 3.28 22.65
N ASP A 761 17.56 3.61 23.84
CA ASP A 761 16.90 3.59 25.15
C ASP A 761 16.86 4.97 25.84
N TYR A 762 17.07 6.07 25.08
CA TYR A 762 17.11 7.42 25.65
C TYR A 762 16.26 8.40 24.84
N PHE A 763 15.22 8.92 25.49
CA PHE A 763 14.25 9.84 24.90
C PHE A 763 14.17 11.15 25.70
N LEU A 764 13.90 12.26 24.99
CA LEU A 764 13.46 13.52 25.56
C LEU A 764 12.01 13.79 25.18
N MET A 765 11.27 14.40 26.10
CA MET A 765 9.92 14.92 25.85
C MET A 765 9.88 16.39 26.23
N VAL A 766 9.38 17.21 25.28
CA VAL A 766 9.14 18.65 25.52
C VAL A 766 7.62 18.84 25.63
N VAL A 767 7.20 19.52 26.69
CA VAL A 767 5.79 19.78 27.05
C VAL A 767 5.53 21.27 27.17
N ASN A 768 4.26 21.69 26.99
CA ASN A 768 3.88 23.09 27.12
C ASN A 768 4.03 23.60 28.56
N ALA A 769 4.47 24.86 28.69
CA ALA A 769 4.75 25.48 29.98
C ALA A 769 3.55 25.50 30.95
N ALA A 770 2.35 25.78 30.43
CA ALA A 770 1.11 25.79 31.20
C ALA A 770 0.72 24.42 31.75
N ASN A 771 1.18 23.35 31.08
CA ASN A 771 0.80 21.97 31.38
C ASN A 771 1.90 21.18 32.13
N ASN A 772 3.09 21.75 32.29
CA ASN A 772 4.27 21.04 32.83
C ASN A 772 3.97 20.23 34.10
N ASP A 773 3.38 20.82 35.10
CA ASP A 773 3.13 20.18 36.40
C ASP A 773 1.99 19.14 36.28
N LYS A 774 1.01 19.42 35.46
CA LYS A 774 -0.10 18.52 35.13
C LYS A 774 0.43 17.28 34.41
N ASP A 775 1.27 17.47 33.39
CA ASP A 775 1.86 16.39 32.59
C ASP A 775 2.78 15.52 33.45
N TRP A 776 3.61 16.16 34.28
CA TRP A 776 4.47 15.42 35.20
C TRP A 776 3.65 14.58 36.19
N ALA A 777 2.57 15.15 36.76
CA ALA A 777 1.66 14.43 37.67
C ALA A 777 0.92 13.28 36.95
N TRP A 778 0.49 13.49 35.72
CA TRP A 778 -0.15 12.48 34.88
C TRP A 778 0.80 11.32 34.59
N ILE A 779 1.97 11.62 34.00
CA ILE A 779 2.94 10.62 33.55
C ILE A 779 3.46 9.81 34.78
N THR A 780 3.85 10.50 35.86
CA THR A 780 4.32 9.81 37.11
C THR A 780 3.21 9.00 37.74
N GLY A 781 1.95 9.51 37.70
CA GLY A 781 0.80 8.79 38.22
C GLY A 781 0.50 7.49 37.49
N LEU A 782 0.59 7.50 36.14
CA LEU A 782 0.45 6.29 35.34
C LEU A 782 1.63 5.34 35.52
N ARG A 783 2.88 5.85 35.57
CA ARG A 783 4.06 5.03 35.87
C ARG A 783 3.93 4.32 37.22
N ASP A 784 3.47 5.02 38.22
CA ASP A 784 3.34 4.48 39.59
C ASP A 784 2.06 3.64 39.79
N GLY A 785 1.18 3.53 38.77
CA GLY A 785 -0.08 2.79 38.84
C GLY A 785 -1.10 3.43 39.79
N ARG A 786 -1.11 4.77 39.89
CA ARG A 786 -2.03 5.52 40.75
C ARG A 786 -3.34 5.90 40.04
N PHE A 787 -3.35 5.95 38.73
CA PHE A 787 -4.51 6.36 37.93
C PHE A 787 -4.80 5.33 36.84
N MET A 788 -6.10 5.25 36.44
CA MET A 788 -6.50 4.40 35.32
C MET A 788 -5.91 4.91 34.01
N ALA A 789 -5.50 3.97 33.16
CA ALA A 789 -4.97 4.22 31.83
C ALA A 789 -6.02 3.96 30.71
N ASP A 790 -7.11 3.25 31.04
CA ASP A 790 -8.20 2.91 30.12
C ASP A 790 -9.53 2.96 30.87
N SER A 791 -10.52 3.70 30.32
CA SER A 791 -11.84 3.85 30.92
C SER A 791 -12.76 2.63 30.79
N GLU A 792 -12.45 1.69 29.89
CA GLU A 792 -13.17 0.42 29.73
C GLU A 792 -12.54 -0.72 30.56
N ARG A 793 -11.25 -0.59 30.86
CA ARG A 793 -10.49 -1.51 31.71
C ARG A 793 -9.74 -0.71 32.79
N GLU A 794 -10.45 -0.33 33.84
CA GLU A 794 -9.97 0.57 34.90
C GLU A 794 -8.81 -0.02 35.74
N ASP A 795 -8.52 -1.31 35.58
CA ASP A 795 -7.44 -2.05 36.28
C ASP A 795 -6.11 -2.08 35.50
N VAL A 796 -6.09 -1.58 34.26
CA VAL A 796 -4.90 -1.64 33.38
C VAL A 796 -3.78 -0.74 33.88
N LEU A 797 -2.57 -1.29 33.85
CA LEU A 797 -1.31 -0.59 34.11
C LEU A 797 -0.51 -0.43 32.80
N LEU A 798 0.26 0.67 32.70
CA LEU A 798 1.17 0.82 31.57
C LEU A 798 2.34 -0.17 31.68
N PRO A 799 2.91 -0.63 30.54
CA PRO A 799 3.99 -1.63 30.56
C PRO A 799 5.32 -1.01 30.99
N ALA A 800 6.27 -1.84 31.33
CA ALA A 800 7.69 -1.49 31.56
C ALA A 800 7.95 -0.38 32.61
N ARG A 801 6.99 -0.12 33.49
CA ARG A 801 6.97 1.00 34.46
C ARG A 801 8.21 1.11 35.36
N ASP A 802 8.86 0.02 35.63
CA ASP A 802 10.01 -0.12 36.53
C ASP A 802 11.33 -0.35 35.79
N ARG A 803 11.33 -0.34 34.46
CA ARG A 803 12.51 -0.65 33.64
C ARG A 803 13.18 0.59 33.00
N PHE A 804 12.83 1.79 33.46
CA PHE A 804 13.46 3.04 33.05
C PHE A 804 13.46 4.08 34.17
N THR A 805 14.31 5.11 34.05
CA THR A 805 14.32 6.31 34.88
C THR A 805 13.70 7.48 34.14
N MET A 806 13.04 8.39 34.88
CA MET A 806 12.42 9.58 34.33
C MET A 806 12.81 10.78 35.22
N ARG A 807 13.21 11.92 34.56
CA ARG A 807 13.62 13.14 35.27
C ARG A 807 13.04 14.39 34.59
N ASP A 808 12.76 15.43 35.38
CA ASP A 808 12.59 16.80 34.84
C ASP A 808 13.98 17.44 34.75
N LEU A 809 14.46 17.69 33.56
CA LEU A 809 15.81 18.22 33.31
C LEU A 809 15.95 19.72 33.66
N ARG A 810 14.87 20.40 34.03
CA ARG A 810 14.94 21.77 34.57
C ARG A 810 15.22 21.74 36.07
N ALA A 811 14.92 20.63 36.76
CA ALA A 811 15.04 20.50 38.20
C ALA A 811 16.52 20.59 38.65
N PRO A 812 16.83 21.32 39.73
CA PRO A 812 18.19 21.49 40.22
C PRO A 812 18.91 20.18 40.55
N GLU A 813 18.20 19.15 40.92
CA GLU A 813 18.75 17.83 41.31
C GLU A 813 19.39 17.07 40.14
N THR A 814 19.10 17.45 38.88
CA THR A 814 19.71 16.86 37.68
C THR A 814 21.11 17.42 37.38
N GLY A 815 21.58 18.45 38.14
CA GLY A 815 22.96 18.94 38.15
C GLY A 815 23.44 19.36 36.74
N ASP A 816 24.54 18.83 36.25
CA ASP A 816 25.12 19.14 34.92
C ASP A 816 24.24 18.68 33.74
N GLU A 817 23.27 17.78 33.98
CA GLU A 817 22.33 17.30 32.97
C GLU A 817 21.16 18.25 32.76
N ARG A 818 21.02 19.34 33.54
CA ARG A 818 19.97 20.34 33.38
C ARG A 818 19.91 20.85 31.97
N ARG A 819 18.68 20.99 31.43
CA ARG A 819 18.43 21.56 30.09
C ARG A 819 17.23 22.49 30.12
N VAL A 820 17.40 23.63 29.44
CA VAL A 820 16.34 24.56 29.04
C VAL A 820 16.43 24.80 27.55
N ASP A 821 15.33 25.19 26.92
CA ASP A 821 15.23 25.29 25.48
C ASP A 821 15.31 26.76 25.02
N ILE A 822 16.04 27.00 23.91
CA ILE A 822 16.11 28.27 23.16
C ILE A 822 15.79 27.95 21.70
N ALA A 823 14.85 28.69 21.08
CA ALA A 823 14.50 28.46 19.69
C ALA A 823 15.13 29.52 18.76
N LEU A 824 15.82 29.07 17.72
CA LEU A 824 16.43 29.89 16.65
C LEU A 824 15.80 29.51 15.31
N GLN A 825 14.96 30.40 14.76
CA GLN A 825 14.07 30.05 13.64
C GLN A 825 14.07 31.12 12.54
N GLY A 826 14.11 30.66 11.28
CA GLY A 826 14.14 31.50 10.10
C GLY A 826 15.27 31.14 9.14
N PRO A 827 15.26 31.65 7.90
CA PRO A 827 16.17 31.21 6.84
C PRO A 827 17.65 31.36 7.17
N ALA A 828 18.06 32.36 7.99
CA ALA A 828 19.45 32.59 8.39
C ALA A 828 19.90 31.76 9.61
N SER A 829 19.00 31.05 10.29
CA SER A 829 19.27 30.37 11.55
C SER A 829 20.41 29.37 11.48
N ARG A 830 20.53 28.63 10.37
CA ARG A 830 21.62 27.65 10.18
C ARG A 830 22.98 28.33 10.15
N ASP A 831 23.10 29.41 9.41
CA ASP A 831 24.38 30.09 9.22
C ASP A 831 24.82 30.77 10.51
N ILE A 832 23.89 31.35 11.28
CA ILE A 832 24.16 31.93 12.59
C ILE A 832 24.64 30.83 13.56
N LEU A 833 23.92 29.69 13.65
CA LEU A 833 24.31 28.58 14.52
C LEU A 833 25.70 28.02 14.15
N LEU A 834 25.96 27.82 12.86
CA LEU A 834 27.24 27.32 12.37
C LEU A 834 28.34 28.38 12.43
N GLY A 835 28.02 29.68 12.62
CA GLY A 835 28.92 30.78 12.92
C GLY A 835 29.60 30.67 14.27
N LEU A 836 29.00 30.04 15.24
CA LEU A 836 29.61 29.74 16.54
C LEU A 836 30.88 28.89 16.38
N HIS A 837 31.87 29.11 17.26
CA HIS A 837 33.09 28.30 17.24
C HIS A 837 32.77 26.83 17.57
N GLY A 838 33.35 25.89 16.85
CA GLY A 838 33.13 24.45 17.07
C GLY A 838 33.94 23.59 16.13
N SER A 839 33.99 22.26 16.44
CA SER A 839 34.69 21.30 15.60
C SER A 839 34.05 21.21 14.20
N ALA A 840 34.86 20.85 13.18
CA ALA A 840 34.35 20.63 11.84
C ALA A 840 33.32 19.46 11.81
N GLU A 841 33.49 18.49 12.69
CA GLU A 841 32.60 17.35 12.82
C GLU A 841 31.22 17.75 13.37
N ASP A 842 31.18 18.52 14.47
CA ASP A 842 29.94 19.02 15.07
C ASP A 842 29.16 19.90 14.08
N LYS A 843 29.87 20.81 13.42
CA LYS A 843 29.28 21.67 12.38
C LYS A 843 28.72 20.85 11.21
N ALA A 844 29.43 19.81 10.79
CA ALA A 844 28.96 18.93 9.72
C ALA A 844 27.69 18.16 10.14
N ARG A 845 27.64 17.64 11.37
CA ARG A 845 26.45 16.95 11.91
C ARG A 845 25.24 17.89 11.95
N VAL A 846 25.39 19.07 12.52
CA VAL A 846 24.30 20.06 12.59
C VAL A 846 23.84 20.51 11.21
N LYS A 847 24.78 20.73 10.25
CA LYS A 847 24.46 21.09 8.88
C LYS A 847 23.65 20.01 8.15
N ALA A 848 23.94 18.74 8.44
CA ALA A 848 23.32 17.58 7.81
C ALA A 848 21.97 17.18 8.43
N LEU A 849 21.56 17.79 9.55
CA LEU A 849 20.29 17.43 10.23
C LEU A 849 19.11 17.59 9.26
N PRO A 850 18.35 16.52 9.03
CA PRO A 850 17.08 16.63 8.32
C PRO A 850 16.03 17.32 9.20
N TRP A 851 14.88 17.66 8.64
CA TRP A 851 13.71 18.06 9.44
C TRP A 851 13.36 16.99 10.45
N ALA A 852 13.01 17.41 11.67
CA ALA A 852 12.79 16.53 12.83
C ALA A 852 14.01 15.65 13.19
N GLY A 853 15.23 16.09 12.84
CA GLY A 853 16.48 15.47 13.29
C GLY A 853 16.95 16.07 14.62
N VAL A 854 17.64 15.28 15.45
CA VAL A 854 18.26 15.69 16.70
C VAL A 854 19.67 15.13 16.83
N THR A 855 20.61 15.93 17.39
CA THR A 855 22.00 15.50 17.64
C THR A 855 22.60 16.26 18.83
N ARG A 856 23.67 15.71 19.41
CA ARG A 856 24.51 16.45 20.34
C ARG A 856 25.65 17.15 19.59
N ALA A 857 26.00 18.38 19.99
CA ALA A 857 27.08 19.14 19.41
C ALA A 857 27.65 20.16 20.40
N THR A 858 28.96 20.39 20.36
CA THR A 858 29.60 21.49 21.11
C THR A 858 29.85 22.65 20.16
N LEU A 859 29.08 23.73 20.32
CA LEU A 859 29.19 24.95 19.54
C LEU A 859 29.30 26.15 20.48
N GLY A 860 30.20 27.09 20.20
CA GLY A 860 30.47 28.24 21.06
C GLY A 860 31.07 27.88 22.45
N GLY A 861 31.49 26.64 22.63
CA GLY A 861 31.87 26.09 23.94
C GLY A 861 30.68 25.63 24.80
N TYR A 862 29.47 25.62 24.21
CA TYR A 862 28.23 25.14 24.81
C TYR A 862 28.00 23.67 24.46
N ASP A 863 27.71 22.84 25.45
CA ASP A 863 27.19 21.46 25.23
C ASP A 863 25.69 21.55 24.90
N LEU A 864 25.35 21.28 23.66
CA LEU A 864 24.01 21.43 23.13
C LEU A 864 23.41 20.09 22.68
N ILE A 865 22.13 19.90 22.97
CA ILE A 865 21.29 19.04 22.15
C ILE A 865 20.62 19.94 21.10
N VAL A 866 20.90 19.71 19.82
CA VAL A 866 20.39 20.50 18.71
C VAL A 866 19.31 19.72 17.98
N ALA A 867 18.10 20.21 18.00
CA ALA A 867 16.97 19.64 17.26
C ALA A 867 16.59 20.55 16.07
N ARG A 868 16.31 19.97 14.91
CA ARG A 868 15.80 20.72 13.78
C ARG A 868 14.27 20.67 13.76
N THR A 869 13.70 21.35 14.71
CA THR A 869 12.27 21.46 15.00
C THR A 869 11.90 22.91 15.24
N GLY A 870 10.61 23.25 15.32
CA GLY A 870 10.17 24.62 15.59
C GLY A 870 8.67 24.83 15.41
N TYR A 871 8.17 25.96 15.93
CA TYR A 871 6.75 26.29 16.04
C TYR A 871 6.38 27.59 15.29
N THR A 872 7.10 27.94 14.23
CA THR A 872 6.86 29.17 13.45
C THR A 872 6.47 28.90 11.99
N GLY A 873 6.48 27.64 11.57
CA GLY A 873 6.27 27.26 10.16
C GLY A 873 7.51 27.46 9.27
N GLU A 874 8.64 27.96 9.81
CA GLU A 874 9.88 28.11 9.07
C GLU A 874 10.52 26.76 8.71
N ARG A 875 11.04 26.66 7.47
CA ARG A 875 11.72 25.43 6.99
C ARG A 875 13.09 25.23 7.65
N VAL A 876 13.72 26.31 8.08
CA VAL A 876 15.00 26.29 8.81
C VAL A 876 14.71 26.78 10.22
N ALA A 877 14.64 25.85 11.15
CA ALA A 877 14.30 26.10 12.53
C ALA A 877 15.08 25.14 13.43
N TYR A 878 15.57 25.63 14.56
CA TYR A 878 16.30 24.86 15.54
C TYR A 878 15.78 25.15 16.94
N GLU A 879 15.74 24.08 17.76
CA GLU A 879 15.59 24.13 19.20
C GLU A 879 16.91 23.66 19.82
N LEU A 880 17.41 24.43 20.79
CA LEU A 880 18.73 24.32 21.36
C LEU A 880 18.62 24.08 22.87
N PHE A 881 18.76 22.82 23.29
CA PHE A 881 18.72 22.47 24.70
C PHE A 881 20.10 22.69 25.32
N VAL A 882 20.18 23.61 26.27
CA VAL A 882 21.41 24.05 26.91
C VAL A 882 21.28 24.08 28.41
N HIS A 883 22.40 23.97 29.14
CA HIS A 883 22.38 24.15 30.59
C HIS A 883 21.88 25.56 30.99
N PRO A 884 20.97 25.71 31.99
CA PRO A 884 20.37 26.99 32.34
C PRO A 884 21.37 28.12 32.58
N ASP A 885 22.49 27.83 33.27
CA ASP A 885 23.53 28.84 33.58
C ASP A 885 24.27 29.31 32.33
N LYS A 886 24.19 28.61 31.21
CA LYS A 886 24.81 28.95 29.90
C LYS A 886 23.82 29.60 28.92
N ALA A 887 22.52 29.46 29.17
CA ALA A 887 21.48 29.96 28.30
C ALA A 887 21.59 31.49 28.04
N PRO A 888 21.86 32.39 29.04
CA PRO A 888 21.99 33.82 28.79
C PRO A 888 23.17 34.15 27.87
N ALA A 889 24.30 33.47 28.03
CA ALA A 889 25.49 33.68 27.19
C ALA A 889 25.26 33.19 25.76
N LEU A 890 24.66 31.98 25.58
CA LEU A 890 24.30 31.48 24.25
C LEU A 890 23.30 32.38 23.54
N PHE A 891 22.26 32.87 24.23
CA PHE A 891 21.27 33.78 23.68
C PHE A 891 21.92 35.08 23.16
N LYS A 892 22.88 35.64 23.94
CA LYS A 892 23.62 36.84 23.55
C LYS A 892 24.52 36.59 22.34
N ASP A 893 25.25 35.47 22.33
CA ASP A 893 26.14 35.12 21.20
C ASP A 893 25.37 34.95 19.90
N LEU A 894 24.17 34.31 19.96
CA LEU A 894 23.28 34.13 18.81
C LEU A 894 22.71 35.49 18.34
N ALA A 895 22.33 36.37 19.27
CA ALA A 895 21.85 37.71 18.93
C ALA A 895 22.97 38.58 18.29
N GLU A 896 24.19 38.53 18.82
CA GLU A 896 25.38 39.17 18.23
C GLU A 896 25.74 38.57 16.87
N GLY A 897 25.43 37.29 16.63
CA GLY A 897 25.54 36.58 15.36
C GLY A 897 24.52 37.01 14.30
N GLY A 898 23.54 37.84 14.67
CA GLY A 898 22.55 38.41 13.75
C GLY A 898 21.13 37.89 13.95
N ALA A 899 20.86 37.09 14.98
CA ALA A 899 19.51 36.69 15.32
C ALA A 899 18.74 37.81 16.05
N THR A 900 17.50 38.04 15.69
CA THR A 900 16.67 39.08 16.32
C THR A 900 15.89 38.45 17.49
N PRO A 901 16.02 39.02 18.73
CA PRO A 901 15.18 38.63 19.84
C PRO A 901 13.68 38.83 19.53
N VAL A 902 12.87 37.82 19.79
CA VAL A 902 11.44 37.78 19.42
C VAL A 902 10.61 37.37 20.64
N GLY A 903 9.53 38.12 20.90
CA GLY A 903 8.63 37.87 22.01
C GLY A 903 7.43 36.98 21.63
N LEU A 904 6.63 36.68 22.68
CA LEU A 904 5.46 35.78 22.59
C LEU A 904 4.43 36.21 21.54
N ALA A 905 4.19 37.52 21.39
CA ALA A 905 3.14 38.00 20.47
C ALA A 905 3.52 37.75 19.00
N ALA A 906 4.82 37.86 18.65
CA ALA A 906 5.27 37.51 17.30
C ALA A 906 5.34 35.98 17.12
N ARG A 907 5.67 35.20 18.18
CA ARG A 907 5.59 33.73 18.15
C ARG A 907 4.15 33.26 17.84
N ASP A 908 3.14 33.87 18.48
CA ASP A 908 1.73 33.56 18.23
C ASP A 908 1.27 33.98 16.82
N SER A 909 1.73 35.12 16.31
CA SER A 909 1.39 35.52 14.95
C SER A 909 2.01 34.58 13.89
N LEU A 910 3.25 34.12 14.10
CA LEU A 910 3.96 33.20 13.22
C LEU A 910 3.29 31.81 13.15
N ARG A 911 2.94 31.23 14.32
CA ARG A 911 2.26 29.93 14.37
C ARG A 911 0.85 29.98 13.77
N THR A 912 0.09 31.08 14.01
CA THR A 912 -1.25 31.26 13.46
C THR A 912 -1.21 31.37 11.94
N GLU A 913 -0.27 32.15 11.39
CA GLU A 913 -0.04 32.22 9.94
C GLU A 913 0.34 30.85 9.36
N ALA A 914 1.19 30.09 10.04
CA ALA A 914 1.54 28.72 9.65
C ALA A 914 0.37 27.72 9.84
N GLY A 915 -0.68 28.09 10.60
CA GLY A 915 -1.82 27.26 10.94
C GLY A 915 -1.49 26.13 11.89
N LEU A 916 -0.53 26.35 12.78
CA LEU A 916 -0.19 25.40 13.83
C LEU A 916 -1.16 25.60 15.01
N PRO A 917 -1.68 24.48 15.59
CA PRO A 917 -2.60 24.56 16.71
C PRO A 917 -1.90 25.01 17.98
N LEU A 918 -2.62 25.66 18.88
CA LEU A 918 -2.18 26.01 20.22
C LEU A 918 -3.06 25.29 21.24
N TYR A 919 -2.43 24.66 22.25
CA TYR A 919 -3.16 24.08 23.36
C TYR A 919 -4.02 25.14 24.09
N GLY A 920 -5.26 24.80 24.39
CA GLY A 920 -6.24 25.71 24.98
C GLY A 920 -7.03 26.53 23.94
N HIS A 921 -6.65 26.55 22.66
CA HIS A 921 -7.31 27.25 21.56
C HIS A 921 -7.85 26.26 20.51
N GLU A 922 -6.98 25.71 19.67
CA GLU A 922 -7.31 24.70 18.65
C GLU A 922 -7.19 23.26 19.15
N LEU A 923 -6.61 23.04 20.33
CA LEU A 923 -6.53 21.75 21.01
C LEU A 923 -7.03 21.89 22.44
N ALA A 924 -7.84 20.93 22.91
CA ALA A 924 -8.50 20.97 24.23
C ALA A 924 -9.31 22.25 24.44
N GLY A 925 -9.07 23.00 25.51
CA GLY A 925 -9.73 24.26 25.85
C GLY A 925 -11.24 24.11 26.08
N ASP A 926 -11.94 25.25 26.11
CA ASP A 926 -13.41 25.32 26.39
C ASP A 926 -14.25 24.59 25.32
N LEU A 927 -13.70 24.43 24.10
CA LEU A 927 -14.36 23.73 22.99
C LEU A 927 -14.12 22.23 23.03
N GLY A 928 -13.21 21.72 23.87
CA GLY A 928 -12.87 20.29 23.99
C GLY A 928 -12.37 19.66 22.71
N LEU A 929 -11.63 20.43 21.88
CA LEU A 929 -11.18 20.00 20.57
C LEU A 929 -10.09 18.90 20.66
N ASN A 930 -10.24 17.85 19.84
CA ASN A 930 -9.28 16.77 19.74
C ASN A 930 -8.27 17.00 18.58
N PRO A 931 -7.22 16.19 18.44
CA PRO A 931 -6.22 16.32 17.36
C PRO A 931 -6.80 16.28 15.95
N ALA A 932 -7.87 15.54 15.70
CA ALA A 932 -8.45 15.43 14.37
C ALA A 932 -9.33 16.65 14.05
N ASP A 933 -10.02 17.23 15.04
CA ASP A 933 -10.75 18.49 14.90
C ASP A 933 -9.80 19.61 14.47
N ALA A 934 -8.60 19.64 15.04
CA ALA A 934 -7.53 20.60 14.70
C ALA A 934 -6.88 20.34 13.33
N GLY A 935 -7.22 19.25 12.63
CA GLY A 935 -6.59 18.83 11.37
C GLY A 935 -5.24 18.10 11.52
N PHE A 936 -4.87 17.70 12.73
CA PHE A 936 -3.61 17.04 13.09
C PHE A 936 -3.80 15.58 13.52
N GLY A 937 -4.94 14.97 13.24
CA GLY A 937 -5.27 13.59 13.56
C GLY A 937 -4.30 12.54 12.96
N SER A 938 -3.51 12.91 11.95
CA SER A 938 -2.49 12.03 11.37
C SER A 938 -1.37 11.64 12.34
N TYR A 939 -1.18 12.38 13.42
CA TYR A 939 -0.24 12.05 14.48
C TYR A 939 -0.83 11.09 15.53
N VAL A 940 -2.13 10.82 15.50
CA VAL A 940 -2.78 9.76 16.30
C VAL A 940 -2.75 8.46 15.50
N LYS A 941 -2.00 7.47 15.99
CA LYS A 941 -1.76 6.22 15.27
C LYS A 941 -2.76 5.14 15.67
N LEU A 942 -3.95 5.20 15.08
CA LEU A 942 -5.03 4.25 15.35
C LEU A 942 -4.68 2.78 15.10
N TRP A 943 -3.64 2.50 14.33
CA TRP A 943 -3.18 1.12 14.13
C TRP A 943 -2.49 0.52 15.37
N LYS A 944 -2.04 1.31 16.34
CA LYS A 944 -1.54 0.78 17.61
C LYS A 944 -2.68 0.07 18.34
N PRO A 945 -2.49 -1.14 18.84
CA PRO A 945 -3.54 -1.84 19.58
C PRO A 945 -4.00 -1.09 20.83
N PHE A 946 -3.06 -0.39 21.48
CA PHE A 946 -3.31 0.39 22.70
C PHE A 946 -2.48 1.68 22.75
N PHE A 947 -3.08 2.73 23.26
CA PHE A 947 -2.51 3.91 23.89
C PHE A 947 -3.57 4.57 24.77
N VAL A 948 -3.15 5.34 25.76
CA VAL A 948 -4.08 6.02 26.69
C VAL A 948 -5.04 6.92 25.93
N GLY A 949 -6.35 6.78 26.18
CA GLY A 949 -7.40 7.57 25.55
C GLY A 949 -7.81 7.13 24.14
N LYS A 950 -7.23 6.08 23.58
CA LYS A 950 -7.51 5.62 22.20
C LYS A 950 -9.00 5.41 21.94
N ARG A 951 -9.69 4.69 22.82
CA ARG A 951 -11.11 4.32 22.63
C ARG A 951 -12.03 5.54 22.64
N ALA A 952 -11.84 6.41 23.61
CA ALA A 952 -12.59 7.65 23.69
C ALA A 952 -12.30 8.57 22.49
N PHE A 953 -11.05 8.64 22.03
CA PHE A 953 -10.71 9.37 20.80
C PHE A 953 -11.44 8.80 19.59
N MET A 954 -11.48 7.47 19.41
CA MET A 954 -12.23 6.84 18.31
C MET A 954 -13.74 7.10 18.38
N ALA A 955 -14.32 7.12 19.58
CA ALA A 955 -15.74 7.45 19.76
C ALA A 955 -16.03 8.92 19.35
N ARG A 956 -15.18 9.84 19.79
CA ARG A 956 -15.28 11.27 19.39
C ARG A 956 -15.16 11.48 17.89
N GLU A 957 -14.25 10.74 17.23
CA GLU A 957 -14.09 10.81 15.78
C GLU A 957 -15.36 10.38 15.00
N ARG A 958 -16.12 9.41 15.51
CA ARG A 958 -17.40 8.99 14.92
C ARG A 958 -18.49 10.05 15.05
N GLU A 959 -18.44 10.86 16.11
CA GLU A 959 -19.42 11.89 16.43
C GLU A 959 -18.96 13.30 16.01
N ARG A 960 -17.80 13.43 15.38
CA ARG A 960 -17.19 14.70 14.99
C ARG A 960 -18.10 15.50 14.07
N ASP A 961 -18.48 16.69 14.50
CA ASP A 961 -19.35 17.64 13.78
C ASP A 961 -18.68 18.99 13.48
N ALA A 962 -17.46 19.20 13.97
CA ALA A 962 -16.68 20.41 13.79
C ALA A 962 -15.25 20.13 13.29
N VAL A 963 -14.64 21.10 12.62
CA VAL A 963 -13.24 21.10 12.20
C VAL A 963 -12.68 22.51 12.28
N VAL A 964 -11.43 22.61 12.72
CA VAL A 964 -10.71 23.88 12.66
C VAL A 964 -10.36 24.20 11.22
N THR A 965 -10.75 25.38 10.76
CA THR A 965 -10.45 25.89 9.42
C THR A 965 -9.65 27.18 9.49
N ARG A 966 -8.89 27.49 8.45
CA ARG A 966 -8.16 28.75 8.34
C ARG A 966 -8.97 29.75 7.54
N PHE A 967 -8.89 31.01 7.95
CA PHE A 967 -9.50 32.10 7.20
C PHE A 967 -8.54 33.26 7.01
N ARG A 968 -8.74 34.06 5.97
CA ARG A 968 -8.08 35.33 5.71
C ARG A 968 -9.13 36.35 5.28
N MET A 969 -9.09 37.56 5.86
CA MET A 969 -10.01 38.64 5.49
C MET A 969 -9.71 39.16 4.09
N ASP A 970 -10.73 39.52 3.33
CA ASP A 970 -10.61 40.01 1.96
C ASP A 970 -10.00 41.43 1.86
N SER A 971 -10.04 42.22 2.96
CA SER A 971 -9.65 43.62 2.98
C SER A 971 -8.70 43.92 4.14
N LYS A 972 -7.73 44.81 3.89
CA LYS A 972 -6.82 45.34 4.91
C LYS A 972 -7.53 46.42 5.75
N GLY A 973 -7.07 46.58 6.98
CA GLY A 973 -7.52 47.62 7.86
C GLY A 973 -8.96 47.43 8.40
N VAL A 974 -9.51 46.24 8.20
CA VAL A 974 -10.77 45.86 8.89
C VAL A 974 -10.47 45.55 10.36
N ARG A 975 -11.49 45.64 11.22
CA ARG A 975 -11.36 45.23 12.62
C ARG A 975 -10.88 43.77 12.64
N ALA A 976 -9.76 43.51 13.33
CA ALA A 976 -9.28 42.14 13.52
C ALA A 976 -10.32 41.34 14.31
N PRO A 977 -10.61 40.11 13.88
CA PRO A 977 -11.43 39.20 14.71
C PRO A 977 -10.68 38.89 16.00
N HIS A 978 -11.44 38.50 17.04
CA HIS A 978 -10.87 38.06 18.31
C HIS A 978 -11.32 36.63 18.61
N PRO A 979 -10.54 35.84 19.38
CA PRO A 979 -11.03 34.59 19.92
C PRO A 979 -12.41 34.73 20.57
N GLY A 980 -13.36 33.86 20.23
CA GLY A 980 -14.75 33.91 20.65
C GLY A 980 -15.68 34.66 19.70
N ASP A 981 -15.19 35.43 18.72
CA ASP A 981 -16.04 36.07 17.71
C ASP A 981 -16.74 35.01 16.83
N PRO A 982 -18.05 35.16 16.52
CA PRO A 982 -18.76 34.20 15.71
C PRO A 982 -18.41 34.30 14.23
N LEU A 983 -18.22 33.16 13.56
CA LEU A 983 -18.27 33.03 12.11
C LEU A 983 -19.73 32.89 11.65
N VAL A 984 -20.12 33.69 10.67
CA VAL A 984 -21.49 33.68 10.15
C VAL A 984 -21.52 33.40 8.65
N ASP A 985 -22.51 32.65 8.19
CA ASP A 985 -22.73 32.42 6.75
C ASP A 985 -23.37 33.67 6.10
N ALA A 986 -23.54 33.65 4.78
CA ALA A 986 -24.14 34.71 3.99
C ALA A 986 -25.61 35.02 4.41
N ARG A 987 -26.25 34.18 5.22
CA ARG A 987 -27.60 34.35 5.77
C ARG A 987 -27.59 34.83 7.21
N GLY A 988 -26.41 35.10 7.79
CA GLY A 988 -26.26 35.55 9.19
C GLY A 988 -26.36 34.42 10.22
N ARG A 989 -26.31 33.14 9.86
CA ARG A 989 -26.33 32.04 10.81
C ARG A 989 -24.91 31.80 11.31
N VAL A 990 -24.76 31.61 12.61
CA VAL A 990 -23.48 31.22 13.21
C VAL A 990 -23.13 29.80 12.74
N VAL A 991 -21.95 29.65 12.17
CA VAL A 991 -21.42 28.39 11.62
C VAL A 991 -20.09 27.97 12.28
N GLY A 992 -19.53 28.82 13.16
CA GLY A 992 -18.29 28.54 13.87
C GLY A 992 -17.89 29.68 14.81
N THR A 993 -16.74 29.52 15.45
CA THR A 993 -16.17 30.48 16.42
C THR A 993 -14.69 30.66 16.17
N VAL A 994 -14.17 31.87 16.17
CA VAL A 994 -12.75 32.18 16.02
C VAL A 994 -12.00 31.66 17.26
N THR A 995 -10.95 30.83 17.00
CA THR A 995 -10.08 30.29 18.07
C THR A 995 -8.78 31.08 18.18
N SER A 996 -8.20 31.51 17.07
CA SER A 996 -6.99 32.35 17.02
C SER A 996 -7.05 33.34 15.88
N CYS A 997 -6.40 34.50 16.06
CA CYS A 997 -6.29 35.48 14.98
C CYS A 997 -4.95 36.24 15.05
N SER A 998 -4.48 36.70 13.90
CA SER A 998 -3.25 37.45 13.72
C SER A 998 -3.35 38.35 12.48
N ILE A 999 -2.29 39.07 12.18
CA ILE A 999 -2.13 39.88 10.96
C ILE A 999 -0.91 39.35 10.21
N ASP A 1000 -1.07 39.07 8.93
CA ASP A 1000 0.03 38.62 8.07
C ASP A 1000 1.01 39.74 7.68
N GLU A 1001 2.12 39.37 7.03
CA GLU A 1001 3.11 40.35 6.56
C GLU A 1001 2.54 41.40 5.59
N GLU A 1002 1.48 41.05 4.86
CA GLU A 1002 0.81 41.96 3.93
C GLU A 1002 -0.19 42.90 4.62
N GLY A 1003 -0.50 42.69 5.90
CA GLY A 1003 -1.43 43.49 6.70
C GLY A 1003 -2.89 43.05 6.58
N TYR A 1004 -3.18 41.80 6.21
CA TYR A 1004 -4.51 41.21 6.30
C TYR A 1004 -4.70 40.46 7.63
N SER A 1005 -5.89 40.57 8.21
CA SER A 1005 -6.25 39.72 9.34
C SER A 1005 -6.49 38.29 8.86
N LEU A 1006 -5.89 37.31 9.53
CA LEU A 1006 -6.06 35.90 9.32
C LEU A 1006 -6.23 35.17 10.65
N GLY A 1007 -6.70 33.93 10.62
CA GLY A 1007 -6.89 33.15 11.84
C GLY A 1007 -7.35 31.73 11.60
N GLN A 1008 -7.70 31.11 12.72
CA GLN A 1008 -8.26 29.76 12.80
C GLN A 1008 -9.62 29.84 13.51
N ALA A 1009 -10.54 28.97 13.13
CA ALA A 1009 -11.88 29.00 13.66
C ALA A 1009 -12.60 27.65 13.51
#